data_74f2afeab2bda818609fb823d66219fe
#
_entry.id   74f2afeab2bda818609fb823d66219fe
#
_cell.length_a   1.000
_cell.length_b   1.000
_cell.length_c   1.000
_cell.angle_alpha   90.00
_cell.angle_beta   90.00
_cell.angle_gamma   90.00
#
_symmetry.space_group_name_H-M   'P 1'
#
loop_
_entity.id
_entity.type
_entity.pdbx_description
1 polymer ?
#
loop_
_entity_poly.entity_id
_entity_poly.type
_entity_poly.pdbx_seq_one_letter_code
_entity_poly.pdbx_strand_id
1 'polypeptide(L)'
;VTANGRPIRDLRLDAALNDLRDALDGTLRMTGDIAGKPLRAEAHIVRPNRSDYALDRLAFALGSVAADGQAVVNADSLLAEGALTVRAGDLGDLSPLALAPMGGSLDAAVSLSRAGGRQDATVRATGSSLRYDTFGLAKLDADLTGRDLRAHPVIDGHADAARLVAVGQSIDTVRLTANGTAAASDITLTAQARGFALDGAARLIPAERTRIEIARFSAQRGGDRLALAGPAAITLDDGSALIENLVVAAGSGRVSVQGRAGSDLDLKLGIRALPLSLARIASPNLALSGTLEGEADLHGPAARPEGRYALTVAGLVTPETRKAGLPPITARASGRLTDGAASIDGRVSAGRGADVTVTGTVPVEAGGGLNLRARGNLDAALANSMLSASGQRVAGRIVLDAGVTGTVAAPKVEGSATLSGGSLTDPINGIRITDIQGRVTGRGDTIVIERLTAATRNGGRLSVDGRVAVEPASGFPGTLRITADRAELVSSPLMTAVSSLNLALSGPLARKPTIKGRVDVVSIDVSVPDRLPATVQPLPGIRRVNVTPEVRERLAKRAERKAQIEAAGRRKKAAPPFDAGLDVIVSAPSRIFVRGRGIDAELGGELHVTGSSRDPQANGDFSLRRGVFSLGGQRLDFTRGRVFFAGDIAQPDLDFAAETKAADVTARVAVTGPAAQPVFALSSDPSLPQDEILSRILFKKAAAGLSAFQALQLAQAVAQLSGGAGGPDVFEAARKGLGLDSLDVSTGASGGPAVGASRYINDRISVGVKAGAKPADTAASINYDLTRRIKLNGEAGSDGRTSVGVGAEWEW
;
A
#
# COMPACT_ATOMS: atom_id res chain seq x y z
N VAL A 1 11.67 -0.11 -61.77
CA VAL A 1 10.38 -0.14 -61.08
C VAL A 1 10.59 -0.77 -59.70
N THR A 2 9.80 -0.38 -58.73
CA THR A 2 9.88 -0.91 -57.38
C THR A 2 8.53 -1.49 -56.95
N ALA A 3 8.53 -2.63 -56.25
CA ALA A 3 7.37 -3.16 -55.57
C ALA A 3 7.66 -3.12 -54.06
N ASN A 4 6.79 -2.42 -53.33
CA ASN A 4 6.93 -2.19 -51.88
C ASN A 4 8.32 -1.69 -51.47
N GLY A 5 8.86 -0.69 -52.25
CA GLY A 5 10.17 -0.11 -52.03
C GLY A 5 11.36 -0.98 -52.46
N ARG A 6 11.13 -2.20 -52.98
CA ARG A 6 12.21 -3.08 -53.44
C ARG A 6 12.32 -3.09 -54.96
N PRO A 7 13.53 -3.12 -55.51
CA PRO A 7 13.75 -3.01 -56.96
C PRO A 7 13.22 -4.24 -57.73
N ILE A 8 12.53 -3.98 -58.82
CA ILE A 8 12.20 -4.97 -59.88
C ILE A 8 13.13 -4.63 -61.05
N ARG A 9 13.88 -5.65 -61.50
CA ARG A 9 14.83 -5.50 -62.63
C ARG A 9 14.54 -6.55 -63.71
N ASP A 10 14.84 -6.19 -64.91
CA ASP A 10 14.81 -7.09 -66.04
C ASP A 10 13.50 -7.87 -66.24
N LEU A 11 12.35 -7.26 -65.83
CA LEU A 11 11.06 -7.90 -65.97
C LEU A 11 10.67 -7.96 -67.45
N ARG A 12 10.49 -9.17 -67.97
CA ARG A 12 10.03 -9.46 -69.32
C ARG A 12 8.78 -10.27 -69.24
N LEU A 13 7.75 -9.87 -69.99
CA LEU A 13 6.51 -10.62 -70.14
C LEU A 13 6.35 -10.93 -71.60
N ASP A 14 6.40 -12.22 -71.90
CA ASP A 14 6.09 -12.74 -73.26
C ASP A 14 4.72 -13.37 -73.20
N ALA A 15 3.81 -12.86 -74.02
CA ALA A 15 2.44 -13.34 -74.13
C ALA A 15 2.12 -13.72 -75.60
N ALA A 16 1.82 -14.99 -75.75
CA ALA A 16 1.32 -15.48 -77.01
C ALA A 16 -0.12 -15.94 -76.82
N LEU A 17 -1.10 -15.13 -77.26
CA LEU A 17 -2.51 -15.36 -77.03
C LEU A 17 -3.20 -15.47 -78.41
N ASN A 18 -3.90 -16.55 -78.59
CA ASN A 18 -4.69 -16.81 -79.82
C ASN A 18 -6.18 -16.77 -79.48
N ASP A 19 -7.01 -16.31 -80.35
CA ASP A 19 -8.47 -16.29 -80.28
C ASP A 19 -9.04 -15.86 -78.89
N LEU A 20 -8.87 -14.59 -78.62
CA LEU A 20 -9.34 -13.97 -77.34
C LEU A 20 -10.87 -14.05 -77.14
N ARG A 21 -11.66 -14.31 -78.20
CA ARG A 21 -13.10 -14.23 -78.09
C ARG A 21 -13.75 -15.63 -77.89
N ASP A 22 -13.39 -16.58 -78.70
CA ASP A 22 -14.13 -17.82 -78.74
C ASP A 22 -13.37 -19.05 -78.31
N ALA A 23 -12.08 -19.15 -78.58
CA ALA A 23 -11.23 -20.28 -78.17
C ALA A 23 -9.85 -19.82 -77.70
N LEU A 24 -9.85 -19.05 -76.63
CA LEU A 24 -8.62 -18.55 -76.01
C LEU A 24 -7.65 -19.74 -75.81
N ASP A 25 -6.50 -19.65 -76.39
CA ASP A 25 -5.34 -20.51 -76.19
C ASP A 25 -4.10 -19.66 -76.16
N GLY A 26 -3.36 -19.68 -75.05
CA GLY A 26 -2.22 -18.79 -74.90
C GLY A 26 -1.25 -19.14 -73.86
N THR A 27 0.00 -18.81 -74.07
CA THR A 27 1.06 -18.98 -73.13
C THR A 27 1.53 -17.63 -72.63
N LEU A 28 1.63 -17.49 -71.37
CA LEU A 28 2.23 -16.34 -70.67
C LEU A 28 3.54 -16.78 -70.03
N ARG A 29 4.64 -16.08 -70.28
CA ARG A 29 5.94 -16.30 -69.66
C ARG A 29 6.43 -15.01 -69.07
N MET A 30 6.83 -15.05 -67.79
CA MET A 30 7.39 -13.89 -67.10
C MET A 30 8.74 -14.28 -66.51
N THR A 31 9.73 -13.49 -66.82
CA THR A 31 11.07 -13.63 -66.23
C THR A 31 11.55 -12.26 -65.70
N GLY A 32 12.37 -12.26 -64.68
CA GLY A 32 12.90 -11.04 -64.08
C GLY A 32 13.66 -11.25 -62.81
N ASP A 33 13.92 -10.18 -62.11
CA ASP A 33 14.50 -10.21 -60.77
C ASP A 33 13.66 -9.29 -59.86
N ILE A 34 13.24 -9.85 -58.74
CA ILE A 34 12.53 -9.09 -57.72
C ILE A 34 13.33 -9.09 -56.45
N ALA A 35 13.82 -7.93 -56.03
CA ALA A 35 14.63 -7.75 -54.84
C ALA A 35 15.89 -8.64 -54.79
N GLY A 36 16.53 -8.89 -55.91
CA GLY A 36 17.71 -9.77 -56.03
C GLY A 36 17.39 -11.28 -56.12
N LYS A 37 16.10 -11.62 -56.30
CA LYS A 37 15.65 -13.01 -56.45
C LYS A 37 15.16 -13.26 -57.90
N PRO A 38 15.57 -14.34 -58.56
CA PRO A 38 15.12 -14.67 -59.90
C PRO A 38 13.64 -15.00 -59.89
N LEU A 39 12.87 -14.37 -60.74
CA LEU A 39 11.49 -14.66 -61.04
C LEU A 39 11.41 -15.47 -62.34
N ARG A 40 10.66 -16.56 -62.30
CA ARG A 40 10.19 -17.29 -63.47
C ARG A 40 8.73 -17.67 -63.28
N ALA A 41 7.89 -17.31 -64.19
CA ALA A 41 6.50 -17.76 -64.21
C ALA A 41 6.12 -18.14 -65.62
N GLU A 42 5.45 -19.28 -65.73
CA GLU A 42 4.88 -19.76 -66.97
C GLU A 42 3.45 -20.19 -66.71
N ALA A 43 2.54 -19.74 -67.52
CA ALA A 43 1.14 -20.13 -67.45
C ALA A 43 0.62 -20.38 -68.84
N HIS A 44 -0.09 -21.50 -69.07
CA HIS A 44 -0.84 -21.76 -70.22
C HIS A 44 -2.34 -21.65 -69.94
N ILE A 45 -2.99 -20.70 -70.58
CA ILE A 45 -4.40 -20.36 -70.38
C ILE A 45 -5.19 -20.81 -71.63
N VAL A 46 -6.20 -21.64 -71.39
CA VAL A 46 -7.10 -22.09 -72.48
C VAL A 46 -8.54 -21.88 -72.04
N ARG A 47 -9.40 -21.72 -73.02
CA ARG A 47 -10.84 -21.65 -72.82
C ARG A 47 -11.47 -22.90 -73.43
N PRO A 48 -11.59 -24.00 -72.66
CA PRO A 48 -12.08 -25.29 -73.24
C PRO A 48 -13.50 -25.23 -73.72
N ASN A 49 -14.33 -24.36 -73.18
CA ASN A 49 -15.71 -24.10 -73.58
C ASN A 49 -16.11 -22.65 -73.18
N ARG A 50 -17.37 -22.29 -73.48
CA ARG A 50 -17.87 -20.91 -73.31
C ARG A 50 -17.80 -20.42 -71.84
N SER A 51 -17.90 -21.30 -70.89
CA SER A 51 -18.02 -20.98 -69.51
C SER A 51 -16.74 -21.29 -68.68
N ASP A 52 -15.86 -22.16 -69.16
CA ASP A 52 -14.67 -22.61 -68.44
C ASP A 52 -13.40 -21.89 -68.93
N TYR A 53 -12.62 -21.37 -67.97
CA TYR A 53 -11.27 -20.93 -68.23
C TYR A 53 -10.32 -21.88 -67.51
N ALA A 54 -9.40 -22.46 -68.24
CA ALA A 54 -8.43 -23.40 -67.71
C ALA A 54 -7.04 -22.77 -67.70
N LEU A 55 -6.37 -22.93 -66.61
CA LEU A 55 -4.94 -22.77 -66.41
C LEU A 55 -4.37 -24.17 -66.38
N ASP A 56 -4.06 -24.79 -67.56
CA ASP A 56 -3.68 -26.18 -67.65
C ASP A 56 -2.21 -26.42 -67.28
N ARG A 57 -1.43 -25.35 -67.22
CA ARG A 57 -0.06 -25.34 -66.71
C ARG A 57 0.21 -24.02 -65.99
N LEU A 58 0.54 -24.11 -64.76
CA LEU A 58 1.10 -23.02 -63.99
C LEU A 58 2.45 -23.48 -63.39
N ALA A 59 3.50 -22.77 -63.70
CA ALA A 59 4.78 -22.91 -63.00
C ALA A 59 5.26 -21.52 -62.57
N PHE A 60 5.45 -21.34 -61.31
CA PHE A 60 5.94 -20.09 -60.71
C PHE A 60 7.14 -20.36 -59.86
N ALA A 61 8.18 -19.56 -59.98
CA ALA A 61 9.34 -19.61 -59.10
C ALA A 61 9.84 -18.19 -58.78
N LEU A 62 10.02 -17.88 -57.54
CA LEU A 62 10.66 -16.65 -57.04
C LEU A 62 11.58 -16.98 -55.90
N GLY A 63 12.88 -16.86 -56.12
CA GLY A 63 13.87 -17.22 -55.12
C GLY A 63 13.76 -18.67 -54.69
N SER A 64 13.45 -18.92 -53.40
CA SER A 64 13.25 -20.27 -52.83
C SER A 64 11.79 -20.75 -52.90
N VAL A 65 10.91 -19.94 -53.42
CA VAL A 65 9.48 -20.30 -53.57
C VAL A 65 9.20 -20.83 -54.94
N ALA A 66 8.59 -22.01 -55.01
CA ALA A 66 8.07 -22.61 -56.24
C ALA A 66 6.60 -22.97 -56.05
N ALA A 67 5.79 -22.70 -57.05
CA ALA A 67 4.41 -23.16 -57.10
C ALA A 67 4.12 -23.72 -58.50
N ASP A 68 3.54 -24.89 -58.55
CA ASP A 68 3.13 -25.58 -59.78
C ASP A 68 1.72 -26.11 -59.63
N GLY A 69 0.99 -26.12 -60.77
CA GLY A 69 -0.37 -26.60 -60.70
C GLY A 69 -1.16 -26.40 -61.99
N GLN A 70 -2.43 -26.75 -61.89
CA GLN A 70 -3.45 -26.55 -62.93
C GLN A 70 -4.79 -26.22 -62.24
N ALA A 71 -5.62 -25.43 -62.92
CA ALA A 71 -6.95 -25.09 -62.42
C ALA A 71 -7.89 -24.82 -63.60
N VAL A 72 -9.13 -25.21 -63.44
CA VAL A 72 -10.23 -24.84 -64.34
C VAL A 72 -11.29 -24.11 -63.52
N VAL A 73 -11.66 -22.92 -63.90
CA VAL A 73 -12.69 -22.12 -63.26
C VAL A 73 -13.86 -21.90 -64.23
N ASN A 74 -15.03 -22.23 -63.73
CA ASN A 74 -16.25 -21.96 -64.48
C ASN A 74 -16.74 -20.54 -64.20
N ALA A 75 -16.81 -19.69 -65.19
CA ALA A 75 -17.13 -18.26 -65.08
C ALA A 75 -18.58 -17.99 -64.59
N ASP A 76 -19.52 -18.87 -64.94
CA ASP A 76 -20.93 -18.72 -64.56
C ASP A 76 -21.19 -19.12 -63.10
N SER A 77 -20.64 -20.26 -62.69
CA SER A 77 -20.83 -20.81 -61.34
C SER A 77 -19.74 -20.38 -60.32
N LEU A 78 -18.61 -19.88 -60.84
CA LEU A 78 -17.40 -19.60 -60.09
C LEU A 78 -16.85 -20.82 -59.32
N LEU A 79 -17.19 -22.04 -59.78
CA LEU A 79 -16.64 -23.29 -59.26
C LEU A 79 -15.29 -23.56 -59.90
N ALA A 80 -14.36 -24.06 -59.10
CA ALA A 80 -13.02 -24.39 -59.57
C ALA A 80 -12.67 -25.86 -59.31
N GLU A 81 -11.91 -26.47 -60.23
CA GLU A 81 -11.24 -27.76 -60.03
C GLU A 81 -9.79 -27.64 -60.41
N GLY A 82 -8.92 -28.46 -59.79
CA GLY A 82 -7.50 -28.44 -60.08
C GLY A 82 -6.66 -28.79 -58.87
N ALA A 83 -5.36 -28.69 -59.08
CA ALA A 83 -4.39 -28.93 -58.02
C ALA A 83 -3.27 -27.87 -58.08
N LEU A 84 -2.87 -27.38 -56.96
CA LEU A 84 -1.75 -26.45 -56.74
C LEU A 84 -0.82 -27.00 -55.68
N THR A 85 0.47 -27.06 -56.00
CA THR A 85 1.51 -27.38 -55.03
C THR A 85 2.41 -26.15 -54.81
N VAL A 86 2.65 -25.79 -53.59
CA VAL A 86 3.53 -24.69 -53.19
C VAL A 86 4.66 -25.23 -52.32
N ARG A 87 5.90 -24.94 -52.65
CA ARG A 87 7.09 -25.22 -51.87
C ARG A 87 7.86 -23.94 -51.68
N ALA A 88 7.99 -23.52 -50.43
CA ALA A 88 8.67 -22.30 -50.09
C ALA A 88 9.75 -22.61 -49.05
N GLY A 89 11.01 -22.45 -49.42
CA GLY A 89 12.10 -22.50 -48.47
C GLY A 89 12.07 -21.29 -47.51
N ASP A 90 11.70 -20.12 -48.05
CA ASP A 90 11.41 -18.91 -47.26
C ASP A 90 10.35 -18.07 -47.96
N LEU A 91 9.16 -17.99 -47.36
CA LEU A 91 8.07 -17.12 -47.83
C LEU A 91 8.45 -15.63 -47.88
N GLY A 92 9.55 -15.25 -47.21
CA GLY A 92 10.11 -13.89 -47.28
C GLY A 92 10.41 -13.42 -48.69
N ASP A 93 10.67 -14.39 -49.65
CA ASP A 93 10.89 -14.10 -51.04
C ASP A 93 9.63 -13.54 -51.73
N LEU A 94 8.42 -13.87 -51.21
CA LEU A 94 7.13 -13.35 -51.72
C LEU A 94 6.76 -11.98 -51.12
N SER A 95 7.44 -11.49 -50.07
CA SER A 95 7.06 -10.23 -49.39
C SER A 95 6.91 -9.04 -50.37
N PRO A 96 7.73 -8.88 -51.43
CA PRO A 96 7.57 -7.79 -52.37
C PRO A 96 6.26 -7.88 -53.20
N LEU A 97 5.77 -9.10 -53.44
CA LEU A 97 4.53 -9.33 -54.21
C LEU A 97 3.28 -9.27 -53.30
N ALA A 98 3.39 -9.80 -52.10
CA ALA A 98 2.30 -9.84 -51.13
C ALA A 98 1.98 -8.49 -50.47
N LEU A 99 2.83 -7.46 -50.68
CA LEU A 99 2.73 -6.13 -50.04
C LEU A 99 2.71 -6.17 -48.51
N ALA A 100 3.10 -7.30 -47.93
CA ALA A 100 3.17 -7.56 -46.51
C ALA A 100 4.47 -8.32 -46.16
N PRO A 101 5.07 -8.12 -45.01
CA PRO A 101 6.23 -8.91 -44.57
C PRO A 101 5.80 -10.36 -44.34
N MET A 102 6.42 -11.29 -45.07
CA MET A 102 6.24 -12.73 -44.95
C MET A 102 7.55 -13.39 -44.52
N GLY A 103 7.50 -14.64 -44.10
CA GLY A 103 8.69 -15.42 -43.78
C GLY A 103 8.37 -16.84 -43.33
N GLY A 104 9.41 -17.68 -43.26
CA GLY A 104 9.31 -19.08 -42.89
C GLY A 104 9.12 -20.02 -44.06
N SER A 105 9.20 -21.31 -43.82
CA SER A 105 9.05 -22.35 -44.82
C SER A 105 7.62 -22.91 -44.86
N LEU A 106 7.13 -23.22 -46.05
CA LEU A 106 5.81 -23.80 -46.31
C LEU A 106 5.88 -24.81 -47.41
N ASP A 107 5.37 -26.01 -47.15
CA ASP A 107 5.00 -27.01 -48.18
C ASP A 107 3.50 -27.20 -48.14
N ALA A 108 2.80 -26.87 -49.20
CA ALA A 108 1.35 -26.94 -49.28
C ALA A 108 0.88 -27.56 -50.60
N ALA A 109 -0.12 -28.42 -50.50
CA ALA A 109 -0.83 -28.99 -51.64
C ALA A 109 -2.34 -28.72 -51.50
N VAL A 110 -2.92 -28.07 -52.47
CA VAL A 110 -4.35 -27.76 -52.53
C VAL A 110 -4.94 -28.49 -53.72
N SER A 111 -6.01 -29.26 -53.51
CA SER A 111 -6.77 -29.88 -54.54
C SER A 111 -8.20 -29.36 -54.50
N LEU A 112 -8.71 -28.88 -55.61
CA LEU A 112 -10.07 -28.38 -55.77
C LEU A 112 -10.88 -29.33 -56.66
N SER A 113 -12.13 -29.52 -56.32
CA SER A 113 -13.07 -30.33 -57.11
C SER A 113 -14.43 -29.63 -57.16
N ARG A 114 -15.05 -29.71 -58.36
CA ARG A 114 -16.38 -29.20 -58.62
C ARG A 114 -17.40 -30.31 -58.94
N ALA A 115 -17.14 -31.54 -58.45
CA ALA A 115 -17.98 -32.68 -58.68
C ALA A 115 -19.42 -32.46 -58.17
N GLY A 116 -20.42 -32.75 -59.06
CA GLY A 116 -21.83 -32.59 -58.71
C GLY A 116 -22.30 -31.15 -58.52
N GLY A 117 -21.58 -30.15 -59.06
CA GLY A 117 -21.95 -28.75 -58.99
C GLY A 117 -21.64 -28.13 -57.57
N ARG A 118 -20.80 -28.77 -56.76
CA ARG A 118 -20.34 -28.30 -55.40
C ARG A 118 -18.86 -27.99 -55.43
N GLN A 119 -18.44 -27.08 -54.63
CA GLN A 119 -17.02 -26.79 -54.43
C GLN A 119 -16.47 -27.60 -53.29
N ASP A 120 -15.62 -28.56 -53.60
CA ASP A 120 -14.84 -29.29 -52.61
C ASP A 120 -13.36 -28.84 -52.69
N ALA A 121 -12.64 -28.95 -51.58
CA ALA A 121 -11.21 -28.69 -51.51
C ALA A 121 -10.52 -29.61 -50.49
N THR A 122 -9.32 -30.05 -50.84
CA THR A 122 -8.40 -30.70 -49.88
C THR A 122 -7.14 -29.85 -49.74
N VAL A 123 -6.73 -29.58 -48.51
CA VAL A 123 -5.54 -28.80 -48.24
C VAL A 123 -4.64 -29.61 -47.33
N ARG A 124 -3.41 -29.88 -47.78
CA ARG A 124 -2.32 -30.43 -46.96
C ARG A 124 -1.23 -29.37 -46.86
N ALA A 125 -0.87 -28.99 -45.65
CA ALA A 125 0.14 -27.95 -45.46
C ALA A 125 1.02 -28.28 -44.25
N THR A 126 2.33 -28.20 -44.48
CA THR A 126 3.32 -28.21 -43.39
C THR A 126 4.18 -26.95 -43.43
N GLY A 127 4.45 -26.33 -42.29
CA GLY A 127 5.20 -25.10 -42.29
C GLY A 127 6.02 -24.88 -41.01
N SER A 128 7.05 -24.09 -41.16
CA SER A 128 7.87 -23.71 -40.00
C SER A 128 8.22 -22.21 -40.00
N SER A 129 8.23 -21.62 -38.81
CA SER A 129 8.56 -20.19 -38.62
C SER A 129 7.77 -19.24 -39.52
N LEU A 130 6.53 -19.60 -39.81
CA LEU A 130 5.66 -18.81 -40.67
C LEU A 130 5.37 -17.45 -40.07
N ARG A 131 5.44 -16.42 -40.89
CA ARG A 131 5.10 -15.03 -40.54
C ARG A 131 4.33 -14.38 -41.70
N TYR A 132 3.32 -13.63 -41.31
CA TYR A 132 2.56 -12.79 -42.24
C TYR A 132 2.07 -11.56 -41.47
N ASP A 133 2.65 -10.40 -41.74
CA ASP A 133 2.41 -9.14 -41.00
C ASP A 133 2.58 -9.33 -39.48
N THR A 134 1.52 -9.18 -38.70
CA THR A 134 1.50 -9.35 -37.23
C THR A 134 1.24 -10.79 -36.80
N PHE A 135 0.95 -11.70 -37.72
CA PHE A 135 0.76 -13.12 -37.44
C PHE A 135 2.07 -13.89 -37.50
N GLY A 136 2.28 -14.75 -36.53
CA GLY A 136 3.43 -15.64 -36.48
C GLY A 136 3.01 -17.04 -36.05
N LEU A 137 3.65 -18.08 -36.61
CA LEU A 137 3.37 -19.47 -36.31
C LEU A 137 4.67 -20.30 -36.43
N ALA A 138 5.09 -20.93 -35.37
CA ALA A 138 6.36 -21.63 -35.35
C ALA A 138 6.32 -22.98 -36.07
N LYS A 139 5.18 -23.67 -35.99
CA LYS A 139 4.93 -24.94 -36.71
C LYS A 139 3.48 -24.99 -37.14
N LEU A 140 3.24 -25.51 -38.34
CA LEU A 140 1.94 -25.85 -38.90
C LEU A 140 2.00 -27.29 -39.44
N ASP A 141 0.96 -28.05 -39.13
CA ASP A 141 0.64 -29.32 -39.78
C ASP A 141 -0.87 -29.37 -39.97
N ALA A 142 -1.32 -29.45 -41.22
CA ALA A 142 -2.75 -29.43 -41.55
C ALA A 142 -3.04 -30.40 -42.69
N ASP A 143 -4.06 -31.22 -42.47
CA ASP A 143 -4.70 -32.03 -43.51
C ASP A 143 -6.20 -31.87 -43.35
N LEU A 144 -6.79 -31.08 -44.25
CA LEU A 144 -8.18 -30.67 -44.19
C LEU A 144 -8.88 -30.98 -45.52
N THR A 145 -10.06 -31.56 -45.44
CA THR A 145 -10.95 -31.73 -46.58
C THR A 145 -12.25 -30.98 -46.31
N GLY A 146 -12.59 -30.05 -47.16
CA GLY A 146 -13.85 -29.34 -47.14
C GLY A 146 -14.72 -29.81 -48.30
N ARG A 147 -15.98 -30.14 -48.05
CA ARG A 147 -16.99 -30.50 -49.02
C ARG A 147 -18.08 -29.46 -49.04
N ASP A 148 -18.60 -29.16 -50.24
CA ASP A 148 -19.68 -28.19 -50.50
C ASP A 148 -19.41 -26.82 -49.81
N LEU A 149 -18.20 -26.30 -49.96
CA LEU A 149 -17.69 -25.15 -49.25
C LEU A 149 -18.49 -23.85 -49.45
N ARG A 150 -19.35 -23.81 -50.52
CA ARG A 150 -20.11 -22.60 -50.84
C ARG A 150 -21.54 -22.63 -50.33
N ALA A 151 -22.18 -23.80 -50.30
CA ALA A 151 -23.57 -23.93 -49.86
C ALA A 151 -23.66 -24.53 -48.42
N HIS A 152 -23.11 -25.73 -48.25
CA HIS A 152 -23.22 -26.48 -47.01
C HIS A 152 -21.83 -26.99 -46.57
N PRO A 153 -20.96 -26.17 -46.04
CA PRO A 153 -19.57 -26.54 -45.79
C PRO A 153 -19.45 -27.63 -44.74
N VAL A 154 -18.93 -28.77 -45.13
CA VAL A 154 -18.59 -29.88 -44.23
C VAL A 154 -17.07 -30.04 -44.25
N ILE A 155 -16.45 -30.01 -43.05
CA ILE A 155 -15.00 -30.06 -42.88
C ILE A 155 -14.62 -31.36 -42.18
N ASP A 156 -13.57 -32.01 -42.71
CA ASP A 156 -12.96 -33.21 -42.13
C ASP A 156 -11.43 -33.03 -42.09
N GLY A 157 -10.76 -33.56 -41.04
CA GLY A 157 -9.31 -33.53 -40.94
C GLY A 157 -8.78 -32.90 -39.65
N HIS A 158 -7.54 -32.46 -39.72
CA HIS A 158 -6.89 -31.86 -38.56
C HIS A 158 -5.99 -30.67 -38.92
N ALA A 159 -5.73 -29.80 -37.91
CA ALA A 159 -4.73 -28.75 -37.98
C ALA A 159 -4.05 -28.59 -36.62
N ASP A 160 -2.76 -28.82 -36.61
CA ASP A 160 -1.90 -28.64 -35.45
C ASP A 160 -0.99 -27.42 -35.63
N ALA A 161 -0.96 -26.56 -34.68
CA ALA A 161 -0.16 -25.33 -34.67
C ALA A 161 0.60 -25.15 -33.38
N ALA A 162 1.82 -24.64 -33.48
CA ALA A 162 2.63 -24.32 -32.30
C ALA A 162 3.15 -22.88 -32.32
N ARG A 163 3.12 -22.23 -31.16
CA ARG A 163 3.51 -20.83 -30.95
C ARG A 163 2.85 -19.88 -31.95
N LEU A 164 1.53 -19.93 -31.99
CA LEU A 164 0.73 -18.98 -32.76
C LEU A 164 0.73 -17.62 -32.07
N VAL A 165 1.13 -16.58 -32.79
CA VAL A 165 1.01 -15.19 -32.38
C VAL A 165 0.01 -14.50 -33.29
N ALA A 166 -1.04 -13.95 -32.71
CA ALA A 166 -2.09 -13.22 -33.44
C ALA A 166 -2.61 -12.06 -32.61
N VAL A 167 -2.66 -10.86 -33.17
CA VAL A 167 -3.18 -9.64 -32.51
C VAL A 167 -2.53 -9.41 -31.14
N GLY A 168 -1.20 -9.59 -31.06
CA GLY A 168 -0.44 -9.42 -29.82
C GLY A 168 -0.67 -10.52 -28.76
N GLN A 169 -1.43 -11.56 -29.05
CA GLN A 169 -1.68 -12.71 -28.19
C GLN A 169 -0.83 -13.91 -28.63
N SER A 170 -0.28 -14.64 -27.66
CA SER A 170 0.47 -15.87 -27.93
C SER A 170 -0.30 -17.10 -27.44
N ILE A 171 -0.41 -18.10 -28.29
CA ILE A 171 -0.96 -19.43 -28.01
C ILE A 171 0.18 -20.45 -28.21
N ASP A 172 0.46 -21.22 -27.18
CA ASP A 172 1.63 -22.13 -27.20
C ASP A 172 1.40 -23.31 -28.13
N THR A 173 0.22 -23.91 -28.07
CA THR A 173 -0.21 -25.03 -28.94
C THR A 173 -1.69 -24.93 -29.25
N VAL A 174 -2.07 -25.28 -30.47
CA VAL A 174 -3.45 -25.48 -30.92
C VAL A 174 -3.51 -26.78 -31.66
N ARG A 175 -4.47 -27.62 -31.32
CA ARG A 175 -4.87 -28.76 -32.09
C ARG A 175 -6.36 -28.68 -32.37
N LEU A 176 -6.72 -28.73 -33.63
CA LEU A 176 -8.08 -28.77 -34.12
C LEU A 176 -8.26 -30.09 -34.86
N THR A 177 -9.35 -30.80 -34.56
CA THR A 177 -9.79 -31.92 -35.37
C THR A 177 -11.24 -31.71 -35.78
N ALA A 178 -11.55 -32.06 -37.00
CA ALA A 178 -12.89 -32.01 -37.57
C ALA A 178 -13.25 -33.38 -38.13
N ASN A 179 -14.43 -33.88 -37.75
CA ASN A 179 -14.98 -35.13 -38.33
C ASN A 179 -16.24 -34.80 -39.10
N GLY A 180 -16.12 -34.76 -40.44
CA GLY A 180 -17.21 -34.39 -41.33
C GLY A 180 -18.10 -35.57 -41.63
N THR A 181 -19.40 -35.43 -41.39
CA THR A 181 -20.47 -36.32 -41.84
C THR A 181 -21.20 -35.69 -43.01
N ALA A 182 -22.21 -36.39 -43.58
CA ALA A 182 -23.00 -35.81 -44.67
C ALA A 182 -23.79 -34.54 -44.27
N ALA A 183 -24.03 -34.31 -42.97
CA ALA A 183 -24.91 -33.24 -42.50
C ALA A 183 -24.24 -32.25 -41.56
N ALA A 184 -23.04 -32.54 -41.04
CA ALA A 184 -22.40 -31.70 -40.05
C ALA A 184 -20.92 -32.04 -39.91
N SER A 185 -20.15 -31.15 -39.24
CA SER A 185 -18.77 -31.40 -38.81
C SER A 185 -18.67 -31.32 -37.32
N ASP A 186 -18.24 -32.39 -36.67
CA ASP A 186 -17.93 -32.40 -35.24
C ASP A 186 -16.49 -31.91 -35.07
N ILE A 187 -16.32 -30.74 -34.47
CA ILE A 187 -15.02 -30.08 -34.30
C ILE A 187 -14.59 -30.20 -32.84
N THR A 188 -13.36 -30.61 -32.59
CA THR A 188 -12.73 -30.55 -31.26
C THR A 188 -11.51 -29.62 -31.32
N LEU A 189 -11.36 -28.84 -30.26
CA LEU A 189 -10.26 -27.89 -30.10
C LEU A 189 -9.57 -28.17 -28.77
N THR A 190 -8.26 -28.38 -28.80
CA THR A 190 -7.41 -28.32 -27.62
C THR A 190 -6.32 -27.28 -27.83
N ALA A 191 -6.07 -26.44 -26.83
CA ALA A 191 -5.03 -25.41 -26.94
C ALA A 191 -4.39 -25.13 -25.60
N GLN A 192 -3.17 -24.64 -25.65
CA GLN A 192 -2.48 -24.06 -24.48
C GLN A 192 -2.12 -22.63 -24.79
N ALA A 193 -2.56 -21.69 -23.94
CA ALA A 193 -2.32 -20.28 -24.11
C ALA A 193 -2.11 -19.59 -22.75
N ARG A 194 -1.00 -18.89 -22.58
CA ARG A 194 -0.69 -18.16 -21.34
C ARG A 194 -0.84 -18.99 -20.06
N GLY A 195 -0.49 -20.27 -20.14
CA GLY A 195 -0.63 -21.23 -19.04
C GLY A 195 -2.07 -21.72 -18.81
N PHE A 196 -3.03 -21.38 -19.68
CA PHE A 196 -4.36 -22.00 -19.73
C PHE A 196 -4.33 -23.24 -20.62
N ALA A 197 -4.89 -24.32 -20.15
CA ALA A 197 -5.31 -25.44 -20.96
C ALA A 197 -6.76 -25.20 -21.41
N LEU A 198 -6.98 -25.20 -22.72
CA LEU A 198 -8.27 -24.98 -23.34
C LEU A 198 -8.74 -26.30 -23.95
N ASP A 199 -9.99 -26.64 -23.78
CA ASP A 199 -10.67 -27.78 -24.41
C ASP A 199 -12.04 -27.35 -24.88
N GLY A 200 -12.41 -27.70 -26.08
CA GLY A 200 -13.69 -27.36 -26.67
C GLY A 200 -14.20 -28.45 -27.63
N ALA A 201 -15.50 -28.55 -27.74
CA ALA A 201 -16.16 -29.33 -28.75
C ALA A 201 -17.39 -28.60 -29.28
N ALA A 202 -17.48 -28.51 -30.57
CA ALA A 202 -18.58 -27.88 -31.28
C ALA A 202 -19.01 -28.69 -32.49
N ARG A 203 -20.24 -28.54 -32.88
CA ARG A 203 -20.82 -29.13 -34.08
C ARG A 203 -21.18 -28.01 -35.05
N LEU A 204 -20.59 -28.01 -36.22
CA LEU A 204 -20.90 -27.12 -37.32
C LEU A 204 -21.97 -27.76 -38.17
N ILE A 205 -23.15 -27.18 -38.24
CA ILE A 205 -24.30 -27.64 -39.03
C ILE A 205 -24.49 -26.65 -40.17
N PRO A 206 -24.14 -27.04 -41.38
CA PRO A 206 -24.38 -26.22 -42.55
C PRO A 206 -25.89 -26.23 -42.90
N ALA A 207 -26.43 -25.01 -43.03
CA ALA A 207 -27.80 -24.76 -43.47
C ALA A 207 -27.80 -23.41 -44.22
N GLU A 208 -28.97 -22.89 -44.67
CA GLU A 208 -29.05 -21.52 -45.18
C GLU A 208 -28.38 -20.52 -44.28
N ARG A 209 -28.44 -20.76 -42.93
CA ARG A 209 -27.69 -20.07 -41.90
C ARG A 209 -26.82 -21.07 -41.14
N THR A 210 -25.52 -20.93 -41.23
CA THR A 210 -24.60 -21.83 -40.54
C THR A 210 -24.80 -21.80 -39.04
N ARG A 211 -25.12 -22.97 -38.45
CA ARG A 211 -25.30 -23.11 -37.00
C ARG A 211 -24.09 -23.81 -36.35
N ILE A 212 -23.54 -23.22 -35.31
CA ILE A 212 -22.47 -23.77 -34.52
C ILE A 212 -23.03 -24.12 -33.14
N GLU A 213 -23.14 -25.40 -32.84
CA GLU A 213 -23.55 -25.90 -31.52
C GLU A 213 -22.32 -26.20 -30.70
N ILE A 214 -22.10 -25.43 -29.64
CA ILE A 214 -20.98 -25.60 -28.72
C ILE A 214 -21.43 -26.55 -27.61
N ALA A 215 -20.97 -27.79 -27.67
CA ALA A 215 -21.34 -28.82 -26.68
C ALA A 215 -20.58 -28.64 -25.37
N ARG A 216 -19.30 -28.29 -25.43
CA ARG A 216 -18.45 -28.02 -24.30
C ARG A 216 -17.36 -27.01 -24.64
N PHE A 217 -16.99 -26.27 -23.65
CA PHE A 217 -15.77 -25.43 -23.64
C PHE A 217 -15.28 -25.33 -22.21
N SER A 218 -13.98 -25.47 -22.02
CA SER A 218 -13.34 -25.21 -20.76
C SER A 218 -11.96 -24.57 -20.92
N ALA A 219 -11.59 -23.69 -20.00
CA ALA A 219 -10.27 -23.10 -19.90
C ALA A 219 -9.81 -23.20 -18.43
N GLN A 220 -8.64 -23.77 -18.19
CA GLN A 220 -8.14 -23.99 -16.84
C GLN A 220 -6.70 -23.53 -16.69
N ARG A 221 -6.43 -22.78 -15.61
CA ARG A 221 -5.07 -22.41 -15.19
C ARG A 221 -4.96 -22.49 -13.68
N GLY A 222 -4.20 -23.45 -13.18
CA GLY A 222 -4.11 -23.71 -11.74
C GLY A 222 -5.49 -23.99 -11.13
N GLY A 223 -5.91 -23.19 -10.17
CA GLY A 223 -7.22 -23.29 -9.53
C GLY A 223 -8.36 -22.55 -10.27
N ASP A 224 -8.05 -21.74 -11.28
CA ASP A 224 -9.05 -20.99 -12.05
C ASP A 224 -9.59 -21.83 -13.19
N ARG A 225 -10.90 -22.03 -13.19
CA ARG A 225 -11.61 -22.77 -14.24
C ARG A 225 -12.76 -21.94 -14.80
N LEU A 226 -12.75 -21.78 -16.10
CA LEU A 226 -13.88 -21.28 -16.90
C LEU A 226 -14.45 -22.47 -17.66
N ALA A 227 -15.75 -22.62 -17.67
CA ALA A 227 -16.38 -23.71 -18.42
C ALA A 227 -17.77 -23.29 -18.93
N LEU A 228 -18.16 -23.78 -20.09
CA LEU A 228 -19.54 -23.66 -20.56
C LEU A 228 -20.47 -24.36 -19.55
N ALA A 229 -21.52 -23.70 -19.11
CA ALA A 229 -22.41 -24.23 -18.09
C ALA A 229 -23.48 -25.20 -18.67
N GLY A 230 -23.65 -25.17 -19.96
CA GLY A 230 -24.54 -26.02 -20.75
C GLY A 230 -24.34 -25.77 -22.23
N PRO A 231 -24.95 -26.55 -23.11
CA PRO A 231 -24.83 -26.35 -24.56
C PRO A 231 -25.26 -24.93 -24.98
N ALA A 232 -24.50 -24.34 -25.88
CA ALA A 232 -24.78 -23.04 -26.49
C ALA A 232 -24.83 -23.16 -28.00
N ALA A 233 -25.52 -22.26 -28.66
CA ALA A 233 -25.54 -22.24 -30.11
C ALA A 233 -25.27 -20.81 -30.61
N ILE A 234 -24.58 -20.76 -31.77
CA ILE A 234 -24.34 -19.52 -32.51
C ILE A 234 -24.80 -19.76 -33.94
N THR A 235 -25.73 -18.97 -34.42
CA THR A 235 -26.18 -19.00 -35.80
C THR A 235 -25.59 -17.81 -36.54
N LEU A 236 -24.82 -18.08 -37.60
CA LEU A 236 -24.21 -17.06 -38.44
C LEU A 236 -25.17 -16.66 -39.57
N ASP A 237 -25.34 -15.36 -39.80
CA ASP A 237 -26.27 -14.80 -40.76
C ASP A 237 -25.73 -13.48 -41.30
N ASP A 238 -25.29 -13.46 -42.56
CA ASP A 238 -24.79 -12.28 -43.31
C ASP A 238 -23.97 -11.28 -42.46
N GLY A 239 -22.87 -11.75 -41.87
CA GLY A 239 -21.96 -10.91 -41.04
C GLY A 239 -22.47 -10.63 -39.63
N SER A 240 -23.57 -11.23 -39.20
CA SER A 240 -24.07 -11.22 -37.84
C SER A 240 -24.07 -12.63 -37.22
N ALA A 241 -24.05 -12.70 -35.91
CA ALA A 241 -24.11 -13.92 -35.12
C ALA A 241 -25.23 -13.83 -34.10
N LEU A 242 -26.23 -14.72 -34.20
CA LEU A 242 -27.23 -14.90 -33.14
C LEU A 242 -26.70 -15.89 -32.11
N ILE A 243 -26.52 -15.41 -30.89
CA ILE A 243 -26.00 -16.17 -29.76
C ILE A 243 -27.15 -16.65 -28.91
N GLU A 244 -27.23 -17.96 -28.69
CA GLU A 244 -28.27 -18.61 -27.91
C GLU A 244 -27.66 -19.35 -26.72
N ASN A 245 -28.14 -19.04 -25.50
CA ASN A 245 -27.78 -19.76 -24.27
C ASN A 245 -26.27 -19.85 -23.97
N LEU A 246 -25.48 -18.88 -24.37
CA LEU A 246 -24.06 -18.87 -24.03
C LEU A 246 -23.88 -18.48 -22.53
N VAL A 247 -23.70 -19.48 -21.71
CA VAL A 247 -23.46 -19.31 -20.27
C VAL A 247 -22.13 -19.92 -19.89
N VAL A 248 -21.18 -19.06 -19.44
CA VAL A 248 -19.86 -19.48 -18.98
C VAL A 248 -19.85 -19.43 -17.44
N ALA A 249 -19.58 -20.58 -16.83
CA ALA A 249 -19.29 -20.69 -15.41
C ALA A 249 -17.83 -20.33 -15.14
N ALA A 250 -17.58 -19.56 -14.10
CA ALA A 250 -16.26 -19.08 -13.72
C ALA A 250 -16.13 -19.14 -12.19
N GLY A 251 -15.55 -20.22 -11.67
CA GLY A 251 -15.57 -20.53 -10.25
C GLY A 251 -17.02 -20.71 -9.76
N SER A 252 -17.45 -19.90 -8.78
CA SER A 252 -18.84 -19.86 -8.32
C SER A 252 -19.74 -18.97 -9.16
N GLY A 253 -19.16 -18.16 -10.07
CA GLY A 253 -19.90 -17.19 -10.87
C GLY A 253 -20.31 -17.72 -12.24
N ARG A 254 -21.18 -16.94 -12.89
CA ARG A 254 -21.66 -17.20 -14.26
C ARG A 254 -21.74 -15.91 -15.05
N VAL A 255 -21.36 -15.97 -16.30
CA VAL A 255 -21.58 -14.92 -17.30
C VAL A 255 -22.46 -15.48 -18.40
N SER A 256 -23.58 -14.83 -18.68
CA SER A 256 -24.49 -15.19 -19.76
C SER A 256 -24.48 -14.11 -20.83
N VAL A 257 -24.53 -14.58 -22.09
CA VAL A 257 -24.63 -13.72 -23.28
C VAL A 257 -25.69 -14.32 -24.18
N GLN A 258 -26.62 -13.49 -24.63
CA GLN A 258 -27.63 -13.90 -25.61
C GLN A 258 -28.02 -12.72 -26.49
N GLY A 259 -28.46 -13.01 -27.72
CA GLY A 259 -28.88 -12.01 -28.70
C GLY A 259 -28.02 -11.95 -29.93
N ARG A 260 -28.09 -10.85 -30.67
CA ARG A 260 -27.40 -10.66 -31.94
C ARG A 260 -26.14 -9.83 -31.78
N ALA A 261 -25.03 -10.31 -32.31
CA ALA A 261 -23.77 -9.63 -32.44
C ALA A 261 -23.40 -9.46 -33.92
N GLY A 262 -22.98 -8.26 -34.35
CA GLY A 262 -22.61 -7.95 -35.73
C GLY A 262 -22.26 -6.47 -35.83
N SER A 263 -22.48 -5.89 -37.01
CA SER A 263 -22.40 -4.44 -37.21
C SER A 263 -23.40 -3.69 -36.35
N ASP A 264 -24.56 -4.31 -36.11
CA ASP A 264 -25.57 -3.89 -35.14
C ASP A 264 -25.70 -4.92 -34.03
N LEU A 265 -25.72 -4.45 -32.78
CA LEU A 265 -25.85 -5.25 -31.57
C LEU A 265 -27.32 -5.28 -31.12
N ASP A 266 -27.73 -6.42 -30.56
CA ASP A 266 -28.90 -6.59 -29.71
C ASP A 266 -28.55 -7.69 -28.71
N LEU A 267 -27.81 -7.34 -27.65
CA LEU A 267 -27.21 -8.27 -26.70
C LEU A 267 -27.71 -8.05 -25.28
N LYS A 268 -28.06 -9.14 -24.64
CA LYS A 268 -28.31 -9.20 -23.20
C LYS A 268 -27.17 -9.92 -22.52
N LEU A 269 -26.54 -9.21 -21.58
CA LEU A 269 -25.44 -9.70 -20.79
C LEU A 269 -25.90 -9.87 -19.33
N GLY A 270 -25.56 -10.99 -18.71
CA GLY A 270 -25.84 -11.24 -17.31
C GLY A 270 -24.59 -11.72 -16.58
N ILE A 271 -24.29 -11.19 -15.43
CA ILE A 271 -23.18 -11.59 -14.57
C ILE A 271 -23.75 -11.92 -13.21
N ARG A 272 -23.48 -13.12 -12.70
CA ARG A 272 -23.91 -13.57 -11.37
C ARG A 272 -22.73 -14.06 -10.57
N ALA A 273 -22.50 -13.47 -9.39
CA ALA A 273 -21.50 -13.87 -8.40
C ALA A 273 -20.10 -14.13 -9.00
N LEU A 274 -19.69 -13.35 -10.03
CA LEU A 274 -18.41 -13.54 -10.72
C LEU A 274 -17.26 -13.14 -9.78
N PRO A 275 -16.32 -14.05 -9.44
CA PRO A 275 -15.21 -13.73 -8.56
C PRO A 275 -14.28 -12.69 -9.19
N LEU A 276 -14.06 -11.58 -8.50
CA LEU A 276 -13.13 -10.52 -8.95
C LEU A 276 -11.67 -11.00 -9.01
N SER A 277 -11.34 -12.11 -8.36
CA SER A 277 -10.02 -12.74 -8.46
C SER A 277 -9.66 -13.16 -9.88
N LEU A 278 -10.66 -13.36 -10.75
CA LEU A 278 -10.47 -13.66 -12.18
C LEU A 278 -9.86 -12.48 -12.96
N ALA A 279 -9.92 -11.26 -12.43
CA ALA A 279 -9.27 -10.10 -13.06
C ALA A 279 -7.75 -10.32 -13.26
N ARG A 280 -7.11 -11.17 -12.44
CA ARG A 280 -5.71 -11.58 -12.63
C ARG A 280 -5.45 -12.33 -13.94
N ILE A 281 -6.48 -12.84 -14.60
CA ILE A 281 -6.36 -13.48 -15.92
C ILE A 281 -5.96 -12.41 -16.96
N ALA A 282 -6.62 -11.25 -16.90
CA ALA A 282 -6.33 -10.14 -17.80
C ALA A 282 -5.10 -9.34 -17.34
N SER A 283 -4.92 -9.17 -16.03
CA SER A 283 -3.80 -8.43 -15.46
C SER A 283 -3.28 -9.14 -14.20
N PRO A 284 -2.12 -9.82 -14.25
CA PRO A 284 -1.57 -10.62 -13.15
C PRO A 284 -1.35 -9.85 -11.84
N ASN A 285 -1.18 -8.53 -11.93
CA ASN A 285 -0.95 -7.65 -10.78
C ASN A 285 -2.24 -7.26 -10.06
N LEU A 286 -3.43 -7.56 -10.62
CA LEU A 286 -4.72 -7.25 -10.02
C LEU A 286 -5.15 -8.39 -9.07
N ALA A 287 -4.68 -8.33 -7.83
CA ALA A 287 -5.08 -9.27 -6.77
C ALA A 287 -6.36 -8.80 -6.06
N LEU A 288 -7.48 -8.82 -6.76
CA LEU A 288 -8.78 -8.42 -6.22
C LEU A 288 -9.48 -9.59 -5.51
N SER A 289 -10.28 -9.30 -4.50
CA SER A 289 -11.24 -10.22 -3.88
C SER A 289 -12.62 -9.59 -3.88
N GLY A 290 -13.65 -10.41 -3.84
CA GLY A 290 -15.05 -9.97 -3.91
C GLY A 290 -15.75 -10.59 -5.11
N THR A 291 -17.00 -10.19 -5.34
CA THR A 291 -17.85 -10.67 -6.41
C THR A 291 -18.44 -9.53 -7.22
N LEU A 292 -18.61 -9.79 -8.51
CA LEU A 292 -19.32 -8.89 -9.43
C LEU A 292 -20.65 -9.55 -9.83
N GLU A 293 -21.70 -8.77 -9.74
CA GLU A 293 -23.02 -9.07 -10.29
C GLU A 293 -23.47 -7.94 -11.20
N GLY A 294 -24.23 -8.26 -12.22
CA GLY A 294 -24.77 -7.22 -13.10
C GLY A 294 -25.49 -7.73 -14.31
N GLU A 295 -26.10 -6.79 -14.99
CA GLU A 295 -26.81 -6.99 -16.24
C GLU A 295 -26.56 -5.81 -17.17
N ALA A 296 -26.58 -6.07 -18.47
CA ALA A 296 -26.56 -5.02 -19.46
C ALA A 296 -27.37 -5.44 -20.68
N ASP A 297 -28.14 -4.49 -21.21
CA ASP A 297 -28.82 -4.59 -22.49
C ASP A 297 -28.13 -3.64 -23.46
N LEU A 298 -27.50 -4.17 -24.50
CA LEU A 298 -26.76 -3.41 -25.50
C LEU A 298 -27.44 -3.51 -26.86
N HIS A 299 -27.63 -2.41 -27.54
CA HIS A 299 -28.21 -2.32 -28.87
C HIS A 299 -27.54 -1.26 -29.73
N GLY A 300 -27.83 -1.27 -31.05
CA GLY A 300 -27.30 -0.31 -32.01
C GLY A 300 -25.90 -0.64 -32.55
N PRO A 301 -25.24 0.29 -33.22
CA PRO A 301 -23.99 0.03 -33.93
C PRO A 301 -22.88 -0.46 -33.00
N ALA A 302 -22.17 -1.52 -33.37
CA ALA A 302 -21.11 -2.12 -32.56
C ALA A 302 -19.95 -1.13 -32.23
N ALA A 303 -19.70 -0.17 -33.12
CA ALA A 303 -18.71 0.87 -32.89
C ALA A 303 -19.15 1.92 -31.85
N ARG A 304 -20.46 2.10 -31.63
CA ARG A 304 -21.06 3.01 -30.67
C ARG A 304 -22.29 2.37 -30.05
N PRO A 305 -22.12 1.35 -29.20
CA PRO A 305 -23.25 0.66 -28.60
C PRO A 305 -23.99 1.58 -27.63
N GLU A 306 -25.31 1.43 -27.65
CA GLU A 306 -26.21 2.06 -26.70
C GLU A 306 -26.80 1.02 -25.77
N GLY A 307 -27.32 1.45 -24.60
CA GLY A 307 -27.98 0.49 -23.75
C GLY A 307 -28.10 0.92 -22.30
N ARG A 308 -28.48 -0.04 -21.47
CA ARG A 308 -28.58 0.13 -20.02
C ARG A 308 -27.73 -0.91 -19.33
N TYR A 309 -27.20 -0.55 -18.20
CA TYR A 309 -26.46 -1.48 -17.35
C TYR A 309 -26.76 -1.26 -15.86
N ALA A 310 -26.64 -2.32 -15.09
CA ALA A 310 -26.63 -2.29 -13.64
C ALA A 310 -25.56 -3.25 -13.13
N LEU A 311 -24.64 -2.76 -12.31
CA LEU A 311 -23.51 -3.52 -11.76
C LEU A 311 -23.47 -3.41 -10.24
N THR A 312 -23.17 -4.49 -9.56
CA THR A 312 -22.93 -4.55 -8.13
C THR A 312 -21.62 -5.28 -7.86
N VAL A 313 -20.70 -4.59 -7.23
CA VAL A 313 -19.48 -5.18 -6.69
C VAL A 313 -19.67 -5.36 -5.19
N ALA A 314 -19.57 -6.57 -4.70
CA ALA A 314 -19.71 -6.89 -3.29
C ALA A 314 -18.41 -7.42 -2.71
N GLY A 315 -18.03 -6.90 -1.54
CA GLY A 315 -16.88 -7.39 -0.80
C GLY A 315 -15.53 -7.13 -1.48
N LEU A 316 -15.41 -6.04 -2.26
CA LEU A 316 -14.15 -5.68 -2.93
C LEU A 316 -13.05 -5.39 -1.91
N VAL A 317 -11.96 -6.13 -2.04
CA VAL A 317 -10.71 -5.91 -1.29
C VAL A 317 -9.55 -5.91 -2.28
N THR A 318 -8.81 -4.82 -2.34
CA THR A 318 -7.56 -4.71 -3.09
C THR A 318 -6.36 -4.97 -2.16
N PRO A 319 -5.15 -5.20 -2.69
CA PRO A 319 -3.94 -5.28 -1.86
C PRO A 319 -3.75 -4.04 -0.97
N GLU A 320 -4.06 -2.86 -1.48
CA GLU A 320 -3.92 -1.58 -0.79
C GLU A 320 -4.95 -1.45 0.33
N THR A 321 -6.24 -1.73 0.07
CA THR A 321 -7.29 -1.68 1.08
C THR A 321 -7.07 -2.73 2.18
N ARG A 322 -6.52 -3.89 1.81
CA ARG A 322 -6.15 -4.95 2.77
C ARG A 322 -4.97 -4.54 3.65
N LYS A 323 -3.93 -3.93 3.07
CA LYS A 323 -2.81 -3.37 3.85
C LYS A 323 -3.28 -2.27 4.78
N ALA A 324 -4.18 -1.43 4.31
CA ALA A 324 -4.81 -0.37 5.09
C ALA A 324 -5.80 -0.90 6.15
N GLY A 325 -6.16 -2.20 6.10
CA GLY A 325 -7.14 -2.81 7.01
C GLY A 325 -8.54 -2.24 6.83
N LEU A 326 -8.86 -1.66 5.67
CA LEU A 326 -10.18 -1.10 5.39
C LEU A 326 -11.22 -2.21 5.30
N PRO A 327 -12.45 -1.95 5.70
CA PRO A 327 -13.56 -2.89 5.51
C PRO A 327 -13.78 -3.14 4.01
N PRO A 328 -14.32 -4.33 3.65
CA PRO A 328 -14.66 -4.62 2.28
C PRO A 328 -15.60 -3.57 1.69
N ILE A 329 -15.32 -3.18 0.44
CA ILE A 329 -16.08 -2.15 -0.27
C ILE A 329 -17.22 -2.81 -1.03
N THR A 330 -18.40 -2.21 -0.96
CA THR A 330 -19.54 -2.53 -1.83
C THR A 330 -19.81 -1.32 -2.72
N ALA A 331 -19.90 -1.55 -4.02
CA ALA A 331 -20.24 -0.52 -4.99
C ALA A 331 -21.42 -0.99 -5.85
N ARG A 332 -22.38 -0.13 -6.07
CA ARG A 332 -23.46 -0.31 -7.03
C ARG A 332 -23.38 0.81 -8.03
N ALA A 333 -23.58 0.50 -9.27
CA ALA A 333 -23.64 1.49 -10.34
C ALA A 333 -24.68 1.07 -11.37
N SER A 334 -25.48 1.98 -11.81
CA SER A 334 -26.41 1.80 -12.93
C SER A 334 -26.34 3.02 -13.84
N GLY A 335 -26.73 2.82 -15.08
CA GLY A 335 -26.71 3.93 -16.02
C GLY A 335 -27.07 3.51 -17.43
N ARG A 336 -26.82 4.45 -18.33
CA ARG A 336 -27.01 4.26 -19.77
C ARG A 336 -25.69 4.45 -20.49
N LEU A 337 -25.53 3.72 -21.52
CA LEU A 337 -24.47 3.86 -22.49
C LEU A 337 -25.06 4.60 -23.71
N THR A 338 -24.53 5.76 -24.02
CA THR A 338 -24.93 6.58 -25.17
C THR A 338 -23.71 7.36 -25.67
N ASP A 339 -23.57 7.50 -26.99
CA ASP A 339 -22.51 8.30 -27.63
C ASP A 339 -21.09 8.01 -27.12
N GLY A 340 -20.78 6.74 -26.83
CA GLY A 340 -19.45 6.35 -26.35
C GLY A 340 -19.17 6.74 -24.90
N ALA A 341 -20.19 7.16 -24.13
CA ALA A 341 -20.09 7.49 -22.72
C ALA A 341 -21.10 6.70 -21.89
N ALA A 342 -20.67 6.25 -20.73
CA ALA A 342 -21.53 5.63 -19.73
C ALA A 342 -21.94 6.64 -18.66
N SER A 343 -23.26 6.93 -18.56
CA SER A 343 -23.77 7.64 -17.40
C SER A 343 -23.70 6.75 -16.17
N ILE A 344 -23.36 7.30 -15.02
CA ILE A 344 -23.26 6.56 -13.75
C ILE A 344 -24.20 7.21 -12.74
N ASP A 345 -25.04 6.37 -12.13
CA ASP A 345 -25.70 6.62 -10.86
C ASP A 345 -25.27 5.49 -9.93
N GLY A 346 -24.39 5.82 -9.00
CA GLY A 346 -23.72 4.83 -8.20
C GLY A 346 -23.65 5.17 -6.72
N ARG A 347 -23.46 4.13 -5.90
CA ARG A 347 -23.23 4.24 -4.46
C ARG A 347 -22.09 3.33 -4.05
N VAL A 348 -21.14 3.90 -3.32
CA VAL A 348 -19.98 3.20 -2.78
C VAL A 348 -20.06 3.24 -1.26
N SER A 349 -19.95 2.08 -0.63
CA SER A 349 -19.96 1.97 0.83
C SER A 349 -18.82 1.07 1.31
N ALA A 350 -18.27 1.38 2.49
CA ALA A 350 -17.26 0.58 3.17
C ALA A 350 -17.66 0.40 4.64
N GLY A 351 -18.36 -0.69 4.92
CA GLY A 351 -18.99 -0.92 6.22
C GLY A 351 -19.94 0.23 6.61
N ARG A 352 -19.83 0.69 7.86
CA ARG A 352 -20.54 1.87 8.37
C ARG A 352 -19.74 3.16 8.22
N GLY A 353 -18.48 3.06 7.79
CA GLY A 353 -17.54 4.19 7.80
C GLY A 353 -17.53 5.00 6.50
N ALA A 354 -18.12 4.51 5.41
CA ALA A 354 -18.21 5.26 4.16
C ALA A 354 -19.54 5.01 3.48
N ASP A 355 -20.15 6.08 3.00
CA ASP A 355 -21.35 6.08 2.17
C ASP A 355 -21.27 7.26 1.20
N VAL A 356 -20.97 6.98 -0.05
CA VAL A 356 -20.72 7.97 -1.09
C VAL A 356 -21.56 7.65 -2.32
N THR A 357 -22.33 8.60 -2.78
CA THR A 357 -23.00 8.55 -4.09
C THR A 357 -22.10 9.16 -5.15
N VAL A 358 -22.04 8.54 -6.32
CA VAL A 358 -21.25 8.97 -7.46
C VAL A 358 -22.18 9.07 -8.67
N THR A 359 -22.31 10.25 -9.23
CA THR A 359 -23.13 10.50 -10.43
C THR A 359 -22.29 11.17 -11.52
N GLY A 360 -22.71 10.99 -12.77
CA GLY A 360 -22.00 11.65 -13.89
C GLY A 360 -21.78 10.75 -15.09
N THR A 361 -20.72 11.00 -15.82
CA THR A 361 -20.39 10.25 -17.05
C THR A 361 -18.92 9.85 -17.09
N VAL A 362 -18.68 8.64 -17.63
CA VAL A 362 -17.34 8.08 -17.87
C VAL A 362 -17.27 7.68 -19.35
N PRO A 363 -16.22 8.05 -20.08
CA PRO A 363 -16.02 7.61 -21.45
C PRO A 363 -15.73 6.12 -21.50
N VAL A 364 -16.21 5.45 -22.54
CA VAL A 364 -15.90 4.04 -22.82
C VAL A 364 -14.50 3.90 -23.42
N GLU A 365 -14.09 4.88 -24.21
CA GLU A 365 -12.76 4.90 -24.83
C GLU A 365 -11.69 5.40 -23.85
N ALA A 366 -10.52 4.77 -23.90
CA ALA A 366 -9.37 5.18 -23.13
C ALA A 366 -8.90 6.57 -23.56
N GLY A 367 -8.81 7.51 -22.61
CA GLY A 367 -8.38 8.89 -22.86
C GLY A 367 -9.50 9.92 -22.96
N GLY A 368 -10.76 9.50 -22.96
CA GLY A 368 -11.91 10.40 -22.90
C GLY A 368 -12.03 11.13 -21.56
N GLY A 369 -12.82 12.20 -21.53
CA GLY A 369 -13.00 13.06 -20.37
C GLY A 369 -13.96 12.47 -19.34
N LEU A 370 -13.55 12.45 -18.08
CA LEU A 370 -14.40 12.16 -16.93
C LEU A 370 -15.27 13.38 -16.58
N ASN A 371 -16.50 13.13 -16.15
CA ASN A 371 -17.34 14.13 -15.52
C ASN A 371 -18.16 13.44 -14.40
N LEU A 372 -17.58 13.36 -13.23
CA LEU A 372 -18.16 12.66 -12.07
C LEU A 372 -18.38 13.63 -10.91
N ARG A 373 -19.43 13.40 -10.15
CA ARG A 373 -19.67 14.06 -8.88
C ARG A 373 -19.87 13.04 -7.78
N ALA A 374 -19.06 13.16 -6.74
CA ALA A 374 -19.10 12.33 -5.54
C ALA A 374 -19.64 13.14 -4.36
N ARG A 375 -20.67 12.64 -3.70
CA ARG A 375 -21.24 13.22 -2.48
C ARG A 375 -21.45 12.16 -1.43
N GLY A 376 -21.12 12.47 -0.20
CA GLY A 376 -21.33 11.47 0.85
C GLY A 376 -20.66 11.80 2.16
N ASN A 377 -20.70 10.82 3.04
CA ASN A 377 -20.12 10.89 4.37
C ASN A 377 -19.06 9.80 4.54
N LEU A 378 -17.94 10.19 5.14
CA LEU A 378 -16.86 9.29 5.51
C LEU A 378 -16.60 9.46 7.01
N ASP A 379 -16.29 8.37 7.70
CA ASP A 379 -15.81 8.37 9.07
C ASP A 379 -14.29 8.32 9.08
N ALA A 380 -13.65 9.28 9.72
CA ALA A 380 -12.21 9.29 9.89
C ALA A 380 -11.69 8.01 10.59
N ALA A 381 -12.54 7.35 11.39
CA ALA A 381 -12.24 6.08 12.04
C ALA A 381 -11.86 4.94 11.07
N LEU A 382 -12.15 5.07 9.78
CA LEU A 382 -11.64 4.16 8.74
C LEU A 382 -10.11 4.09 8.72
N ALA A 383 -9.42 5.17 9.10
CA ALA A 383 -7.96 5.19 9.20
C ALA A 383 -7.40 4.44 10.43
N ASN A 384 -8.25 4.06 11.40
CA ASN A 384 -7.79 3.41 12.63
C ASN A 384 -7.10 2.07 12.40
N SER A 385 -7.48 1.34 11.37
CA SER A 385 -6.84 0.09 11.00
C SER A 385 -5.38 0.29 10.55
N MET A 386 -5.08 1.41 9.88
CA MET A 386 -3.72 1.79 9.48
C MET A 386 -2.90 2.26 10.70
N LEU A 387 -3.55 2.95 11.63
CA LEU A 387 -2.95 3.54 12.82
C LEU A 387 -2.82 2.56 13.99
N SER A 388 -3.47 1.38 13.89
CA SER A 388 -3.51 0.39 14.97
C SER A 388 -2.13 -0.12 15.39
N ALA A 389 -1.17 -0.18 14.46
CA ALA A 389 0.20 -0.61 14.74
C ALA A 389 0.97 0.39 15.63
N SER A 390 0.65 1.68 15.56
CA SER A 390 1.19 2.75 16.40
C SER A 390 0.34 3.04 17.65
N GLY A 391 -0.80 2.33 17.83
CA GLY A 391 -1.72 2.54 18.94
C GLY A 391 -2.58 3.79 18.82
N GLN A 392 -2.42 4.57 17.77
CA GLN A 392 -3.15 5.80 17.52
C GLN A 392 -4.59 5.51 17.09
N ARG A 393 -5.49 6.42 17.44
CA ARG A 393 -6.91 6.36 17.05
C ARG A 393 -7.39 7.73 16.59
N VAL A 394 -8.15 7.72 15.50
CA VAL A 394 -8.81 8.90 14.97
C VAL A 394 -10.32 8.68 14.91
N ALA A 395 -11.07 9.75 15.05
CA ALA A 395 -12.52 9.79 14.82
C ALA A 395 -12.88 11.12 14.18
N GLY A 396 -14.08 11.20 13.61
CA GLY A 396 -14.61 12.44 13.02
C GLY A 396 -15.45 12.15 11.79
N ARG A 397 -16.33 13.09 11.45
CA ARG A 397 -17.18 13.00 10.27
C ARG A 397 -16.62 13.87 9.16
N ILE A 398 -16.46 13.27 7.98
CA ILE A 398 -16.07 13.97 6.77
C ILE A 398 -17.27 14.01 5.83
N VAL A 399 -17.70 15.19 5.43
CA VAL A 399 -18.72 15.41 4.41
C VAL A 399 -18.01 15.77 3.12
N LEU A 400 -18.24 14.99 2.07
CA LEU A 400 -17.65 15.15 0.75
C LEU A 400 -18.68 15.69 -0.25
N ASP A 401 -18.31 16.69 -1.02
CA ASP A 401 -19.00 17.12 -2.25
C ASP A 401 -17.91 17.57 -3.25
N ALA A 402 -17.54 16.66 -4.12
CA ALA A 402 -16.44 16.87 -5.06
C ALA A 402 -16.81 16.41 -6.48
N GLY A 403 -16.42 17.19 -7.47
CA GLY A 403 -16.42 16.85 -8.88
C GLY A 403 -15.06 16.35 -9.32
N VAL A 404 -15.04 15.37 -10.23
CA VAL A 404 -13.83 14.87 -10.87
C VAL A 404 -14.02 15.00 -12.38
N THR A 405 -13.16 15.78 -13.02
CA THR A 405 -13.11 16.00 -14.45
C THR A 405 -11.73 15.62 -15.01
N GLY A 406 -11.45 15.85 -16.27
CA GLY A 406 -10.18 15.49 -16.92
C GLY A 406 -10.17 14.03 -17.38
N THR A 407 -9.03 13.38 -17.35
CA THR A 407 -8.86 11.97 -17.75
C THR A 407 -8.51 11.10 -16.56
N VAL A 408 -8.61 9.77 -16.69
CA VAL A 408 -8.17 8.83 -15.63
C VAL A 408 -6.69 9.00 -15.29
N ALA A 409 -5.85 9.36 -16.27
CA ALA A 409 -4.42 9.59 -16.09
C ALA A 409 -4.10 10.96 -15.46
N ALA A 410 -4.96 11.97 -15.72
CA ALA A 410 -4.80 13.33 -15.24
C ALA A 410 -6.15 13.86 -14.69
N PRO A 411 -6.61 13.37 -13.53
CA PRO A 411 -7.87 13.79 -12.94
C PRO A 411 -7.76 15.21 -12.38
N LYS A 412 -8.81 15.99 -12.59
CA LYS A 412 -8.99 17.31 -11.99
C LYS A 412 -10.11 17.23 -10.95
N VAL A 413 -9.86 17.77 -9.78
CA VAL A 413 -10.80 17.70 -8.65
C VAL A 413 -11.31 19.09 -8.32
N GLU A 414 -12.62 19.26 -8.26
CA GLU A 414 -13.29 20.48 -7.83
C GLU A 414 -14.29 20.16 -6.72
N GLY A 415 -14.44 21.08 -5.77
CA GLY A 415 -15.37 20.88 -4.67
C GLY A 415 -14.74 20.90 -3.29
N SER A 416 -15.37 20.28 -2.30
CA SER A 416 -14.85 20.33 -0.93
C SER A 416 -15.10 19.06 -0.13
N ALA A 417 -14.21 18.84 0.86
CA ALA A 417 -14.42 17.92 1.96
C ALA A 417 -14.33 18.70 3.29
N THR A 418 -15.30 18.51 4.17
CA THR A 418 -15.35 19.18 5.48
C THR A 418 -15.27 18.13 6.58
N LEU A 419 -14.26 18.25 7.44
CA LEU A 419 -14.10 17.45 8.66
C LEU A 419 -14.73 18.21 9.83
N SER A 420 -15.52 17.50 10.62
CA SER A 420 -16.12 18.02 11.86
C SER A 420 -16.06 16.97 12.98
N GLY A 421 -15.97 17.46 14.23
CA GLY A 421 -15.92 16.63 15.43
C GLY A 421 -14.76 15.62 15.41
N GLY A 422 -13.66 16.00 14.78
CA GLY A 422 -12.50 15.14 14.67
C GLY A 422 -11.74 15.03 16.00
N SER A 423 -11.10 13.88 16.22
CA SER A 423 -10.17 13.66 17.33
C SER A 423 -9.04 12.73 16.94
N LEU A 424 -7.88 12.94 17.55
CA LEU A 424 -6.72 12.04 17.48
C LEU A 424 -6.27 11.70 18.90
N THR A 425 -6.10 10.44 19.20
CA THR A 425 -5.60 9.95 20.48
C THR A 425 -4.41 9.03 20.25
N ASP A 426 -3.31 9.31 20.94
CA ASP A 426 -2.12 8.46 21.02
C ASP A 426 -1.87 8.10 22.49
N PRO A 427 -2.32 6.93 22.95
CA PRO A 427 -2.17 6.53 24.36
C PRO A 427 -0.71 6.31 24.78
N ILE A 428 0.18 5.98 23.86
CA ILE A 428 1.60 5.69 24.14
C ILE A 428 2.30 6.98 24.55
N ASN A 429 2.09 8.05 23.78
CA ASN A 429 2.67 9.36 24.03
C ASN A 429 1.76 10.27 24.86
N GLY A 430 0.56 9.80 25.22
CA GLY A 430 -0.45 10.56 25.96
C GLY A 430 -1.04 11.74 25.18
N ILE A 431 -0.88 11.76 23.83
CA ILE A 431 -1.37 12.85 23.00
C ILE A 431 -2.89 12.74 22.86
N ARG A 432 -3.56 13.84 23.09
CA ARG A 432 -5.00 13.98 22.84
C ARG A 432 -5.29 15.31 22.14
N ILE A 433 -5.68 15.18 20.87
CA ILE A 433 -6.11 16.30 20.05
C ILE A 433 -7.61 16.16 19.83
N THR A 434 -8.37 17.20 20.10
CA THR A 434 -9.85 17.23 20.00
C THR A 434 -10.30 18.37 19.09
N ASP A 435 -11.59 18.39 18.82
CA ASP A 435 -12.22 19.45 18.05
C ASP A 435 -11.52 19.73 16.71
N ILE A 436 -11.04 18.64 16.08
CA ILE A 436 -10.42 18.76 14.76
C ILE A 436 -11.55 19.08 13.77
N GLN A 437 -11.43 20.24 13.16
CA GLN A 437 -12.36 20.68 12.14
C GLN A 437 -11.64 21.45 11.04
N GLY A 438 -12.14 21.34 9.83
CA GLY A 438 -11.51 22.04 8.72
C GLY A 438 -12.14 21.72 7.39
N ARG A 439 -11.76 22.50 6.41
CA ARG A 439 -12.21 22.38 5.03
C ARG A 439 -11.03 22.20 4.09
N VAL A 440 -11.21 21.26 3.19
CA VAL A 440 -10.28 21.00 2.10
C VAL A 440 -11.03 21.24 0.80
N THR A 441 -10.43 21.98 -0.13
CA THR A 441 -11.04 22.30 -1.44
C THR A 441 -10.17 21.78 -2.57
N GLY A 442 -10.80 21.18 -3.57
CA GLY A 442 -10.17 20.81 -4.84
C GLY A 442 -10.21 22.00 -5.80
N ARG A 443 -9.09 22.30 -6.45
CA ARG A 443 -8.94 23.35 -7.48
C ARG A 443 -8.13 22.80 -8.65
N GLY A 444 -8.81 22.07 -9.52
CA GLY A 444 -8.17 21.43 -10.66
C GLY A 444 -7.25 20.27 -10.23
N ASP A 445 -5.98 20.40 -10.47
CA ASP A 445 -4.93 19.44 -10.11
C ASP A 445 -4.40 19.61 -8.67
N THR A 446 -4.96 20.53 -7.92
CA THR A 446 -4.47 20.88 -6.59
C THR A 446 -5.56 20.75 -5.54
N ILE A 447 -5.24 20.14 -4.41
CA ILE A 447 -6.05 20.13 -3.17
C ILE A 447 -5.49 21.21 -2.25
N VAL A 448 -6.35 22.12 -1.80
CA VAL A 448 -6.03 23.18 -0.84
C VAL A 448 -6.66 22.85 0.51
N ILE A 449 -5.83 22.73 1.53
CA ILE A 449 -6.27 22.71 2.93
C ILE A 449 -6.39 24.17 3.35
N GLU A 450 -7.61 24.70 3.40
CA GLU A 450 -7.86 26.12 3.70
C GLU A 450 -7.45 26.44 5.12
N ARG A 451 -7.96 25.71 6.07
CA ARG A 451 -7.56 25.73 7.47
C ARG A 451 -8.14 24.51 8.17
N LEU A 452 -7.28 23.72 8.78
CA LEU A 452 -7.67 22.69 9.71
C LEU A 452 -7.27 23.17 11.11
N THR A 453 -8.21 23.24 12.04
CA THR A 453 -7.97 23.66 13.41
C THR A 453 -8.25 22.54 14.38
N ALA A 454 -7.57 22.54 15.50
CA ALA A 454 -7.75 21.55 16.55
C ALA A 454 -7.36 22.13 17.91
N ALA A 455 -7.82 21.49 18.98
CA ALA A 455 -7.48 21.82 20.36
C ALA A 455 -6.69 20.69 21.01
N THR A 456 -5.80 21.07 21.93
CA THR A 456 -5.18 20.13 22.87
C THR A 456 -5.67 20.40 24.29
N ARG A 457 -5.25 19.59 25.25
CA ARG A 457 -5.50 19.85 26.67
C ARG A 457 -5.00 21.24 27.03
N ASN A 458 -5.52 21.81 28.10
CA ASN A 458 -5.12 23.10 28.65
C ASN A 458 -5.28 24.30 27.69
N GLY A 459 -6.18 24.18 26.69
CA GLY A 459 -6.52 25.28 25.79
C GLY A 459 -5.51 25.54 24.67
N GLY A 460 -4.56 24.65 24.45
CA GLY A 460 -3.63 24.75 23.33
C GLY A 460 -4.35 24.57 21.98
N ARG A 461 -3.86 25.29 20.96
CA ARG A 461 -4.46 25.31 19.64
C ARG A 461 -3.48 24.84 18.59
N LEU A 462 -4.00 24.11 17.58
CA LEU A 462 -3.24 23.74 16.40
C LEU A 462 -3.96 24.26 15.16
N SER A 463 -3.21 24.60 14.12
CA SER A 463 -3.75 24.80 12.79
C SER A 463 -2.83 24.20 11.71
N VAL A 464 -3.44 23.69 10.65
CA VAL A 464 -2.76 23.17 9.48
C VAL A 464 -3.40 23.79 8.25
N ASP A 465 -2.58 24.34 7.37
CA ASP A 465 -2.99 24.84 6.05
C ASP A 465 -1.96 24.43 5.00
N GLY A 466 -2.34 24.48 3.72
CA GLY A 466 -1.39 24.16 2.65
C GLY A 466 -2.01 23.67 1.36
N ARG A 467 -1.17 23.11 0.51
CA ARG A 467 -1.53 22.64 -0.83
C ARG A 467 -0.87 21.31 -1.15
N VAL A 468 -1.61 20.46 -1.87
CA VAL A 468 -1.15 19.12 -2.29
C VAL A 468 -1.55 18.93 -3.74
N ALA A 469 -0.60 18.59 -4.61
CA ALA A 469 -0.93 18.26 -5.99
C ALA A 469 -1.54 16.85 -6.08
N VAL A 470 -2.55 16.69 -6.93
CA VAL A 470 -3.22 15.41 -7.19
C VAL A 470 -2.39 14.62 -8.21
N GLU A 471 -1.22 14.20 -7.79
CA GLU A 471 -0.25 13.49 -8.63
C GLU A 471 0.22 12.21 -7.93
N PRO A 472 -0.53 11.10 -8.06
CA PRO A 472 -0.23 9.85 -7.37
C PRO A 472 1.14 9.25 -7.73
N ALA A 473 1.55 9.39 -9.00
CA ALA A 473 2.82 8.88 -9.49
C ALA A 473 4.03 9.52 -8.78
N SER A 474 3.94 10.81 -8.45
CA SER A 474 4.97 11.58 -7.74
C SER A 474 4.83 11.52 -6.22
N GLY A 475 3.84 10.79 -5.69
CA GLY A 475 3.59 10.64 -4.26
C GLY A 475 2.93 11.86 -3.61
N PHE A 476 2.06 12.55 -4.32
CA PHE A 476 1.31 13.72 -3.86
C PHE A 476 2.22 14.84 -3.35
N PRO A 477 3.00 15.49 -4.22
CA PRO A 477 3.86 16.58 -3.81
C PRO A 477 3.04 17.74 -3.25
N GLY A 478 3.54 18.34 -2.18
CA GLY A 478 2.79 19.40 -1.51
C GLY A 478 3.61 20.17 -0.49
N THR A 479 3.00 21.19 0.04
CA THR A 479 3.49 22.01 1.16
C THR A 479 2.39 22.20 2.18
N LEU A 480 2.65 21.81 3.43
CA LEU A 480 1.76 22.04 4.56
C LEU A 480 2.48 22.89 5.59
N ARG A 481 1.78 23.84 6.15
CA ARG A 481 2.22 24.59 7.33
C ARG A 481 1.46 24.09 8.55
N ILE A 482 2.18 23.78 9.59
CA ILE A 482 1.63 23.31 10.86
C ILE A 482 2.04 24.32 11.92
N THR A 483 1.08 24.97 12.56
CA THR A 483 1.34 25.87 13.66
C THR A 483 0.61 25.40 14.91
N ALA A 484 1.24 25.58 16.05
CA ALA A 484 0.60 25.36 17.33
C ALA A 484 0.93 26.49 18.29
N ASP A 485 -0.04 26.82 19.11
CA ASP A 485 0.13 27.75 20.22
C ASP A 485 -0.16 27.03 21.52
N ARG A 486 0.85 26.96 22.38
CA ARG A 486 0.82 26.36 23.73
C ARG A 486 0.14 24.99 23.75
N ALA A 487 0.43 24.16 22.76
CA ALA A 487 -0.16 22.85 22.62
C ALA A 487 0.55 21.82 23.50
N GLU A 488 -0.23 21.04 24.25
CA GLU A 488 0.26 19.88 24.99
C GLU A 488 0.47 18.74 24.01
N LEU A 489 1.73 18.56 23.56
CA LEU A 489 2.10 17.61 22.51
C LEU A 489 2.53 16.25 23.04
N VAL A 490 2.91 16.18 24.31
CA VAL A 490 3.25 14.94 25.03
C VAL A 490 2.68 15.03 26.43
N SER A 491 2.05 13.96 26.90
CA SER A 491 1.52 13.86 28.25
C SER A 491 1.57 12.42 28.71
N SER A 492 2.73 12.02 29.21
CA SER A 492 2.99 10.69 29.75
C SER A 492 3.33 10.79 31.26
N PRO A 493 3.33 9.67 31.99
CA PRO A 493 3.76 9.67 33.40
C PRO A 493 5.22 10.14 33.63
N LEU A 494 6.04 10.06 32.57
CA LEU A 494 7.44 10.45 32.61
C LEU A 494 7.70 11.89 32.17
N MET A 495 6.83 12.40 31.27
CA MET A 495 7.07 13.70 30.64
C MET A 495 5.78 14.34 30.21
N THR A 496 5.60 15.60 30.53
CA THR A 496 4.59 16.48 29.93
C THR A 496 5.30 17.60 29.18
N ALA A 497 4.94 17.83 27.91
CA ALA A 497 5.54 18.88 27.10
C ALA A 497 4.47 19.76 26.46
N VAL A 498 4.56 21.08 26.75
CA VAL A 498 3.74 22.12 26.13
C VAL A 498 4.65 22.96 25.25
N SER A 499 4.28 23.11 23.99
CA SER A 499 5.11 23.83 23.02
C SER A 499 4.26 24.65 22.06
N SER A 500 4.84 25.74 21.55
CA SER A 500 4.39 26.42 20.35
C SER A 500 5.28 26.00 19.19
N LEU A 501 4.74 25.82 17.99
CA LEU A 501 5.54 25.40 16.85
C LEU A 501 5.08 26.08 15.56
N ASN A 502 6.03 26.20 14.65
CA ASN A 502 5.81 26.60 13.28
C ASN A 502 6.65 25.70 12.37
N LEU A 503 5.99 24.70 11.78
CA LEU A 503 6.64 23.69 10.98
C LEU A 503 6.11 23.74 9.55
N ALA A 504 6.99 23.54 8.58
CA ALA A 504 6.66 23.34 7.18
C ALA A 504 6.98 21.90 6.77
N LEU A 505 5.99 21.21 6.25
CA LEU A 505 6.11 19.88 5.66
C LEU A 505 6.08 20.06 4.14
N SER A 506 7.09 19.58 3.43
CA SER A 506 7.23 19.78 1.98
C SER A 506 7.76 18.54 1.26
N GLY A 507 7.47 18.45 -0.05
CA GLY A 507 7.92 17.35 -0.90
C GLY A 507 6.84 16.28 -1.13
N PRO A 508 7.21 15.04 -1.48
CA PRO A 508 6.26 13.94 -1.76
C PRO A 508 5.65 13.42 -0.46
N LEU A 509 4.50 13.99 -0.09
CA LEU A 509 3.87 13.78 1.22
C LEU A 509 3.55 12.32 1.55
N ALA A 510 3.26 11.50 0.54
CA ALA A 510 2.97 10.07 0.72
C ALA A 510 4.23 9.17 0.72
N ARG A 511 5.42 9.71 0.50
CA ARG A 511 6.66 8.93 0.43
C ARG A 511 7.67 9.34 1.50
N LYS A 512 8.40 10.42 1.24
CA LYS A 512 9.45 10.93 2.15
C LYS A 512 9.44 12.47 2.12
N PRO A 513 8.49 13.12 2.85
CA PRO A 513 8.50 14.57 2.97
C PRO A 513 9.65 15.04 3.85
N THR A 514 9.90 16.35 3.85
CA THR A 514 10.82 17.02 4.75
C THR A 514 10.04 17.92 5.69
N ILE A 515 10.34 17.84 6.99
CA ILE A 515 9.80 18.69 8.05
C ILE A 515 10.88 19.71 8.43
N LYS A 516 10.58 20.99 8.29
CA LYS A 516 11.46 22.09 8.67
C LYS A 516 10.75 23.07 9.58
N GLY A 517 11.48 23.71 10.47
CA GLY A 517 10.95 24.81 11.26
C GLY A 517 11.45 24.88 12.68
N ARG A 518 10.62 25.44 13.56
CA ARG A 518 10.98 25.73 14.95
C ARG A 518 9.88 25.25 15.90
N VAL A 519 10.33 24.72 17.02
CA VAL A 519 9.51 24.35 18.17
C VAL A 519 10.00 25.16 19.36
N ASP A 520 9.15 26.03 19.86
CA ASP A 520 9.42 26.84 21.03
C ASP A 520 8.74 26.17 22.25
N VAL A 521 9.54 25.69 23.15
CA VAL A 521 9.10 25.01 24.37
C VAL A 521 8.54 26.04 25.37
N VAL A 522 7.28 25.88 25.74
CA VAL A 522 6.62 26.65 26.78
C VAL A 522 6.93 26.07 28.16
N SER A 523 6.83 24.76 28.31
CA SER A 523 7.29 24.01 29.46
C SER A 523 7.48 22.54 29.13
N ILE A 524 8.49 21.95 29.73
CA ILE A 524 8.65 20.48 29.79
C ILE A 524 8.81 20.12 31.28
N ASP A 525 7.96 19.21 31.74
CA ASP A 525 8.06 18.61 33.05
C ASP A 525 8.48 17.15 32.91
N VAL A 526 9.69 16.83 33.37
CA VAL A 526 10.24 15.46 33.35
C VAL A 526 10.22 14.92 34.77
N SER A 527 9.52 13.80 34.96
CA SER A 527 9.50 13.07 36.21
C SER A 527 10.46 11.89 36.15
N VAL A 528 11.50 11.91 36.98
CA VAL A 528 12.44 10.80 37.10
C VAL A 528 11.83 9.78 38.06
N PRO A 529 11.38 8.60 37.59
CA PRO A 529 10.70 7.62 38.47
C PRO A 529 11.70 6.95 39.39
N ASP A 530 11.24 6.58 40.61
CA ASP A 530 12.04 5.86 41.60
C ASP A 530 12.50 4.47 41.08
N ARG A 531 11.70 3.89 40.21
CA ARG A 531 12.04 2.66 39.50
C ARG A 531 11.72 2.87 38.05
N LEU A 532 12.69 2.63 37.17
CA LEU A 532 12.40 2.52 35.72
C LEU A 532 11.37 1.41 35.55
N PRO A 533 10.34 1.62 34.68
CA PRO A 533 9.42 0.55 34.37
C PRO A 533 10.27 -0.63 33.91
N ALA A 534 10.10 -1.77 34.60
CA ALA A 534 10.80 -2.99 34.24
C ALA A 534 10.47 -3.26 32.76
N THR A 535 11.42 -3.07 31.88
CA THR A 535 11.34 -3.65 30.56
C THR A 535 11.20 -5.15 30.77
N VAL A 536 10.00 -5.67 30.53
CA VAL A 536 9.73 -7.10 30.62
C VAL A 536 10.52 -7.74 29.48
N GLN A 537 11.80 -7.95 29.70
CA GLN A 537 12.56 -8.85 28.84
C GLN A 537 11.93 -10.23 29.01
N PRO A 538 11.52 -10.89 27.93
CA PRO A 538 11.09 -12.27 28.02
C PRO A 538 12.27 -13.05 28.57
N LEU A 539 12.16 -13.56 29.81
CA LEU A 539 13.18 -14.37 30.43
C LEU A 539 13.37 -15.61 29.54
N PRO A 540 14.51 -15.78 28.87
CA PRO A 540 14.77 -16.98 28.09
C PRO A 540 14.89 -18.16 29.03
N GLY A 541 14.14 -19.22 28.76
CA GLY A 541 14.28 -20.48 29.52
C GLY A 541 13.24 -20.77 30.59
N ILE A 542 12.15 -20.01 30.71
CA ILE A 542 11.04 -20.41 31.62
C ILE A 542 10.37 -21.69 31.10
N ARG A 543 10.62 -22.82 31.77
CA ARG A 543 9.84 -24.05 31.60
C ARG A 543 8.66 -24.03 32.58
N ARG A 544 7.46 -24.07 32.05
CA ARG A 544 6.28 -24.31 32.88
C ARG A 544 6.24 -25.79 33.25
N VAL A 545 6.39 -26.10 34.54
CA VAL A 545 6.24 -27.46 35.10
C VAL A 545 4.79 -27.64 35.60
N ASN A 546 4.24 -28.86 35.53
CA ASN A 546 2.88 -29.20 35.92
C ASN A 546 1.74 -28.60 35.10
N VAL A 547 1.89 -28.57 33.80
CA VAL A 547 0.83 -28.11 32.85
C VAL A 547 -0.05 -29.30 32.51
N THR A 548 -1.37 -29.20 32.68
CA THR A 548 -2.32 -30.24 32.23
C THR A 548 -2.21 -30.48 30.73
N PRO A 549 -2.54 -31.70 30.23
CA PRO A 549 -2.46 -32.00 28.79
C PRO A 549 -3.19 -30.99 27.90
N GLU A 550 -4.37 -30.52 28.30
CA GLU A 550 -5.19 -29.53 27.57
C GLU A 550 -4.53 -28.15 27.50
N VAL A 551 -3.86 -27.72 28.57
CA VAL A 551 -3.12 -26.45 28.59
C VAL A 551 -1.85 -26.55 27.73
N ARG A 552 -1.21 -27.73 27.71
CA ARG A 552 -0.03 -28.03 26.88
C ARG A 552 -0.39 -27.96 25.39
N GLU A 553 -1.50 -28.55 25.01
CA GLU A 553 -2.00 -28.49 23.63
C GLU A 553 -2.36 -27.07 23.19
N ARG A 554 -3.04 -26.29 24.05
CA ARG A 554 -3.33 -24.86 23.79
C ARG A 554 -2.06 -24.03 23.64
N LEU A 555 -1.05 -24.30 24.46
CA LEU A 555 0.24 -23.60 24.36
C LEU A 555 1.00 -23.98 23.09
N ALA A 556 0.96 -25.26 22.67
CA ALA A 556 1.55 -25.72 21.42
C ALA A 556 0.86 -25.06 20.21
N LYS A 557 -0.46 -25.08 20.14
CA LYS A 557 -1.23 -24.38 19.07
C LYS A 557 -0.97 -22.87 19.04
N ARG A 558 -0.78 -22.25 20.21
CA ARG A 558 -0.45 -20.82 20.30
C ARG A 558 0.98 -20.53 19.84
N ALA A 559 1.93 -21.42 20.14
CA ALA A 559 3.31 -21.33 19.69
C ALA A 559 3.42 -21.54 18.18
N GLU A 560 2.72 -22.54 17.62
CA GLU A 560 2.62 -22.76 16.18
C GLU A 560 2.02 -21.58 15.44
N ARG A 561 0.91 -21.02 15.98
CA ARG A 561 0.28 -19.84 15.40
C ARG A 561 1.19 -18.59 15.47
N LYS A 562 1.96 -18.44 16.56
CA LYS A 562 2.96 -17.39 16.70
C LYS A 562 4.10 -17.59 15.71
N ALA A 563 4.62 -18.81 15.57
CA ALA A 563 5.66 -19.15 14.59
C ALA A 563 5.19 -18.95 13.14
N GLN A 564 3.94 -19.30 12.82
CA GLN A 564 3.33 -19.03 11.51
C GLN A 564 3.18 -17.53 11.23
N ILE A 565 2.78 -16.74 12.24
CA ILE A 565 2.69 -15.27 12.12
C ILE A 565 4.08 -14.65 11.94
N GLU A 566 5.08 -15.11 12.69
CA GLU A 566 6.47 -14.64 12.58
C GLU A 566 7.11 -15.06 11.24
N ALA A 567 6.86 -16.28 10.77
CA ALA A 567 7.30 -16.74 9.45
C ALA A 567 6.61 -16.00 8.31
N ALA A 568 5.31 -15.68 8.44
CA ALA A 568 4.57 -14.85 7.50
C ALA A 568 5.04 -13.38 7.54
N GLY A 569 5.41 -12.87 8.71
CA GLY A 569 6.00 -11.54 8.90
C GLY A 569 7.37 -11.39 8.25
N ARG A 570 8.21 -12.42 8.30
CA ARG A 570 9.53 -12.41 7.62
C ARG A 570 9.45 -12.49 6.10
N ARG A 571 8.39 -13.05 5.54
CA ARG A 571 8.15 -13.12 4.08
C ARG A 571 7.54 -11.87 3.47
N LYS A 572 6.92 -11.01 4.28
CA LYS A 572 6.40 -9.72 3.84
C LYS A 572 7.42 -8.64 4.21
N LYS A 573 8.19 -8.15 3.24
CA LYS A 573 8.74 -6.79 3.33
C LYS A 573 7.52 -5.87 3.48
N ALA A 574 7.22 -5.46 4.70
CA ALA A 574 6.23 -4.42 4.96
C ALA A 574 6.63 -3.21 4.12
N ALA A 575 5.65 -2.56 3.49
CA ALA A 575 5.89 -1.25 2.90
C ALA A 575 6.59 -0.40 3.98
N PRO A 576 7.65 0.34 3.63
CA PRO A 576 8.37 1.11 4.62
C PRO A 576 7.37 2.02 5.33
N PRO A 577 7.31 2.02 6.68
CA PRO A 577 6.47 2.94 7.41
C PRO A 577 6.86 4.37 7.02
N PHE A 578 5.94 5.32 7.20
CA PHE A 578 6.17 6.75 6.95
C PHE A 578 7.52 7.20 7.54
N ASP A 579 8.31 7.88 6.73
CA ASP A 579 9.61 8.42 7.13
C ASP A 579 9.72 9.84 6.57
N ALA A 580 10.04 10.80 7.43
CA ALA A 580 10.19 12.20 7.06
C ALA A 580 11.62 12.67 7.38
N GLY A 581 12.22 13.41 6.47
CA GLY A 581 13.46 14.13 6.77
C GLY A 581 13.20 15.24 7.80
N LEU A 582 14.09 15.43 8.73
CA LEU A 582 13.98 16.43 9.82
C LEU A 582 15.04 17.52 9.64
N ASP A 583 14.61 18.76 9.90
CA ASP A 583 15.44 19.95 9.99
C ASP A 583 14.71 20.94 10.90
N VAL A 584 14.73 20.66 12.22
CA VAL A 584 13.90 21.33 13.21
C VAL A 584 14.74 21.88 14.34
N ILE A 585 14.57 23.15 14.66
CA ILE A 585 15.17 23.80 15.81
C ILE A 585 14.19 23.71 17.00
N VAL A 586 14.63 23.15 18.11
CA VAL A 586 13.89 23.07 19.36
C VAL A 586 14.51 24.04 20.34
N SER A 587 13.81 25.10 20.68
CA SER A 587 14.27 26.17 21.57
C SER A 587 13.52 26.12 22.89
N ALA A 588 14.25 25.99 23.95
CA ALA A 588 13.76 25.99 25.32
C ALA A 588 14.67 26.88 26.19
N PRO A 589 14.56 28.20 26.12
CA PRO A 589 15.47 29.10 26.85
C PRO A 589 15.42 28.87 28.36
N SER A 590 14.33 28.36 28.90
CA SER A 590 14.08 27.96 30.28
C SER A 590 12.88 27.01 30.34
N ARG A 591 12.48 26.61 31.58
CA ARG A 591 11.27 25.83 31.87
C ARG A 591 11.30 24.37 31.41
N ILE A 592 12.46 23.76 31.33
CA ILE A 592 12.61 22.32 31.35
C ILE A 592 12.82 21.90 32.79
N PHE A 593 11.78 21.42 33.45
CA PHE A 593 11.83 21.00 34.84
C PHE A 593 12.10 19.50 34.90
N VAL A 594 13.13 19.13 35.66
CA VAL A 594 13.49 17.73 35.91
C VAL A 594 13.33 17.46 37.38
N ARG A 595 12.38 16.62 37.77
CA ARG A 595 12.06 16.31 39.16
C ARG A 595 12.05 14.82 39.43
N GLY A 596 12.51 14.43 40.59
CA GLY A 596 12.53 13.05 41.09
C GLY A 596 13.91 12.58 41.47
N ARG A 597 14.00 11.58 42.31
CA ARG A 597 15.23 11.04 42.90
C ARG A 597 16.11 12.09 43.60
N GLY A 598 15.47 13.04 44.23
CA GLY A 598 16.18 14.17 44.88
C GLY A 598 16.56 15.30 43.93
N ILE A 599 16.37 15.18 42.64
CA ILE A 599 16.64 16.24 41.64
C ILE A 599 15.43 17.18 41.59
N ASP A 600 15.66 18.47 41.68
CA ASP A 600 14.73 19.52 41.29
C ASP A 600 15.55 20.58 40.54
N ALA A 601 15.50 20.50 39.22
CA ALA A 601 16.33 21.28 38.33
C ALA A 601 15.53 21.91 37.20
N GLU A 602 15.87 23.14 36.85
CA GLU A 602 15.39 23.83 35.65
C GLU A 602 16.53 23.98 34.67
N LEU A 603 16.27 23.48 33.42
CA LEU A 603 17.21 23.54 32.32
C LEU A 603 16.68 24.45 31.22
N GLY A 604 17.57 24.90 30.32
CA GLY A 604 17.23 25.64 29.15
C GLY A 604 18.35 25.65 28.14
N GLY A 605 17.99 25.72 26.86
CA GLY A 605 18.94 25.67 25.73
C GLY A 605 18.26 25.55 24.39
N GLU A 606 18.99 25.04 23.43
CA GLU A 606 18.50 24.86 22.06
C GLU A 606 19.08 23.57 21.44
N LEU A 607 18.27 22.85 20.70
CA LEU A 607 18.68 21.67 19.93
C LEU A 607 18.36 21.86 18.46
N HIS A 608 19.25 21.44 17.59
CA HIS A 608 18.99 21.25 16.18
C HIS A 608 18.79 19.76 15.92
N VAL A 609 17.55 19.41 15.54
CA VAL A 609 17.15 18.04 15.24
C VAL A 609 17.16 17.82 13.73
N THR A 610 17.98 16.89 13.27
CA THR A 610 18.19 16.52 11.87
C THR A 610 17.98 15.03 11.65
N GLY A 611 18.31 14.51 10.46
CA GLY A 611 18.16 13.09 10.14
C GLY A 611 16.77 12.72 9.64
N SER A 612 16.19 11.65 10.17
CA SER A 612 14.84 11.22 9.78
C SER A 612 13.95 11.00 11.01
N SER A 613 12.64 10.97 10.79
CA SER A 613 11.66 10.71 11.87
C SER A 613 11.83 9.34 12.53
N ARG A 614 12.61 8.43 11.94
CA ARG A 614 12.94 7.12 12.49
C ARG A 614 14.28 7.08 13.21
N ASP A 615 15.18 7.93 12.79
CA ASP A 615 16.54 8.04 13.32
C ASP A 615 16.83 9.54 13.48
N PRO A 616 16.20 10.18 14.47
CA PRO A 616 16.39 11.60 14.74
C PRO A 616 17.76 11.83 15.41
N GLN A 617 18.53 12.70 14.79
CA GLN A 617 19.83 13.14 15.29
C GLN A 617 19.69 14.53 15.90
N ALA A 618 20.16 14.71 17.11
CA ALA A 618 20.11 15.98 17.80
C ALA A 618 21.53 16.53 18.01
N ASN A 619 21.66 17.83 17.87
CA ASN A 619 22.91 18.55 18.16
C ASN A 619 22.59 19.81 18.97
N GLY A 620 23.28 20.00 20.09
CA GLY A 620 23.06 21.11 21.00
C GLY A 620 23.01 20.67 22.46
N ASP A 621 22.58 21.54 23.32
CA ASP A 621 22.52 21.25 24.75
C ASP A 621 21.42 21.99 25.51
N PHE A 622 21.05 21.41 26.65
CA PHE A 622 20.29 22.07 27.69
C PHE A 622 21.16 22.25 28.92
N SER A 623 21.38 23.50 29.30
CA SER A 623 22.19 23.89 30.47
C SER A 623 21.32 24.24 31.67
N LEU A 624 21.81 23.97 32.85
CA LEU A 624 21.17 24.28 34.10
C LEU A 624 20.93 25.80 34.23
N ARG A 625 19.72 26.14 34.60
CA ARG A 625 19.34 27.51 34.96
C ARG A 625 19.37 27.68 36.49
N ARG A 626 18.80 26.70 37.17
CA ARG A 626 18.81 26.60 38.66
C ARG A 626 18.42 25.16 39.05
N GLY A 627 18.75 24.81 40.27
CA GLY A 627 18.30 23.53 40.81
C GLY A 627 19.04 23.11 42.04
N VAL A 628 18.47 22.09 42.67
CA VAL A 628 19.03 21.47 43.86
C VAL A 628 18.99 19.96 43.73
N PHE A 629 19.93 19.31 44.36
CA PHE A 629 19.96 17.87 44.53
C PHE A 629 19.81 17.55 46.03
N SER A 630 18.82 16.75 46.39
CA SER A 630 18.59 16.28 47.74
C SER A 630 19.10 14.88 47.90
N LEU A 631 20.04 14.63 48.75
CA LEU A 631 20.61 13.34 49.08
C LEU A 631 20.41 13.06 50.56
N GLY A 632 19.61 12.04 50.91
CA GLY A 632 19.33 11.65 52.29
C GLY A 632 18.78 12.80 53.15
N GLY A 633 17.95 13.70 52.57
CA GLY A 633 17.41 14.88 53.27
C GLY A 633 18.34 16.08 53.32
N GLN A 634 19.56 15.97 52.85
CA GLN A 634 20.52 17.10 52.76
C GLN A 634 20.45 17.73 51.36
N ARG A 635 20.41 19.06 51.33
CA ARG A 635 20.38 19.85 50.10
C ARG A 635 21.82 20.10 49.59
N LEU A 636 22.05 19.81 48.33
CA LEU A 636 23.24 20.14 47.57
C LEU A 636 22.84 21.11 46.47
N ASP A 637 23.54 22.21 46.34
CA ASP A 637 23.27 23.17 45.25
C ASP A 637 24.06 22.77 44.01
N PHE A 638 23.38 22.74 42.87
CA PHE A 638 24.05 22.46 41.61
C PHE A 638 25.00 23.62 41.24
N THR A 639 26.24 23.28 41.00
CA THR A 639 27.28 24.21 40.54
C THR A 639 27.49 24.12 39.04
N ARG A 640 27.14 22.99 38.47
CA ARG A 640 27.20 22.73 37.04
C ARG A 640 26.08 21.75 36.65
N GLY A 641 25.51 21.96 35.48
CA GLY A 641 24.52 21.05 34.93
C GLY A 641 24.36 21.24 33.44
N ARG A 642 24.55 20.18 32.68
CA ARG A 642 24.41 20.16 31.23
C ARG A 642 23.94 18.79 30.75
N VAL A 643 22.98 18.79 29.83
CA VAL A 643 22.57 17.65 29.05
C VAL A 643 22.90 17.96 27.61
N PHE A 644 23.86 17.31 27.01
CA PHE A 644 24.25 17.59 25.63
C PHE A 644 23.96 16.42 24.68
N PHE A 645 23.69 16.77 23.44
CA PHE A 645 23.32 15.88 22.38
C PHE A 645 24.32 16.03 21.21
N ALA A 646 24.87 14.92 20.75
CA ALA A 646 25.83 14.88 19.66
C ALA A 646 25.55 13.66 18.74
N GLY A 647 24.29 13.42 18.39
CA GLY A 647 23.85 12.27 17.63
C GLY A 647 22.45 11.82 17.98
N ASP A 648 22.26 10.54 18.28
CA ASP A 648 20.96 9.97 18.63
C ASP A 648 20.29 10.72 19.78
N ILE A 649 19.12 11.31 19.52
CA ILE A 649 18.34 12.08 20.52
C ILE A 649 17.95 11.25 21.76
N ALA A 650 17.91 9.93 21.64
CA ALA A 650 17.58 9.03 22.75
C ALA A 650 18.78 8.77 23.69
N GLN A 651 19.98 9.20 23.31
CA GLN A 651 21.22 8.93 24.03
C GLN A 651 21.99 10.23 24.36
N PRO A 652 21.41 11.14 25.15
CA PRO A 652 22.13 12.32 25.58
C PRO A 652 23.19 11.96 26.62
N ASP A 653 24.22 12.81 26.69
CA ASP A 653 25.24 12.76 27.75
C ASP A 653 24.96 13.79 28.84
N LEU A 654 25.28 13.40 30.08
CA LEU A 654 25.08 14.19 31.29
C LEU A 654 26.42 14.74 31.78
N ASP A 655 26.40 15.97 32.27
CA ASP A 655 27.48 16.57 33.03
C ASP A 655 26.91 17.48 34.12
N PHE A 656 26.69 16.89 35.31
CA PHE A 656 26.14 17.58 36.46
C PHE A 656 27.10 17.52 37.64
N ALA A 657 27.15 18.58 38.38
CA ALA A 657 27.87 18.60 39.69
C ALA A 657 27.05 19.41 40.71
N ALA A 658 26.93 18.87 41.88
CA ALA A 658 26.28 19.55 43.02
C ALA A 658 27.23 19.57 44.24
N GLU A 659 27.21 20.65 45.00
CA GLU A 659 28.08 20.85 46.13
C GLU A 659 27.28 21.18 47.40
N THR A 660 27.87 20.82 48.54
CA THR A 660 27.35 21.22 49.84
C THR A 660 28.51 21.39 50.82
N LYS A 661 28.39 22.37 51.73
CA LYS A 661 29.30 22.51 52.84
C LYS A 661 28.84 21.66 54.02
N ALA A 662 29.62 20.70 54.38
CA ALA A 662 29.34 19.74 55.44
C ALA A 662 30.43 19.81 56.49
N ALA A 663 30.17 20.54 57.57
CA ALA A 663 31.13 20.83 58.67
C ALA A 663 32.41 21.56 58.17
N ASP A 664 33.51 20.85 58.11
CA ASP A 664 34.84 21.32 57.68
C ASP A 664 35.23 20.97 56.25
N VAL A 665 34.27 20.43 55.50
CA VAL A 665 34.49 19.85 54.16
C VAL A 665 33.49 20.40 53.18
N THR A 666 33.95 20.76 51.96
CA THR A 666 33.08 20.95 50.79
C THR A 666 32.98 19.66 50.04
N ALA A 667 31.79 19.04 50.07
CA ALA A 667 31.53 17.80 49.37
C ALA A 667 30.88 18.08 48.01
N ARG A 668 31.32 17.36 46.99
CA ARG A 668 30.82 17.44 45.60
C ARG A 668 30.34 16.08 45.12
N VAL A 669 29.16 16.05 44.56
CA VAL A 669 28.58 14.90 43.84
C VAL A 669 28.57 15.24 42.37
N ALA A 670 29.25 14.47 41.55
CA ALA A 670 29.24 14.62 40.08
C ALA A 670 28.49 13.44 39.41
N VAL A 671 27.75 13.73 38.35
CA VAL A 671 27.04 12.75 37.51
C VAL A 671 27.43 13.02 36.06
N THR A 672 28.12 12.09 35.44
CA THR A 672 28.65 12.25 34.07
C THR A 672 28.36 11.03 33.20
N GLY A 673 28.50 11.20 31.88
CA GLY A 673 28.36 10.15 30.89
C GLY A 673 26.92 9.95 30.38
N PRO A 674 26.67 8.87 29.61
CA PRO A 674 25.38 8.63 28.96
C PRO A 674 24.21 8.59 29.98
N ALA A 675 23.10 9.25 29.64
CA ALA A 675 21.92 9.30 30.52
C ALA A 675 21.34 7.91 30.83
N ALA A 676 21.55 6.92 29.95
CA ALA A 676 21.14 5.54 30.18
C ALA A 676 21.99 4.80 31.22
N GLN A 677 23.25 5.20 31.39
CA GLN A 677 24.21 4.60 32.32
C GLN A 677 25.10 5.71 32.97
N PRO A 678 24.52 6.56 33.80
CA PRO A 678 25.28 7.66 34.40
C PRO A 678 26.32 7.16 35.42
N VAL A 679 27.49 7.81 35.43
CA VAL A 679 28.57 7.55 36.38
C VAL A 679 28.49 8.57 37.48
N PHE A 680 28.40 8.10 38.72
CA PHE A 680 28.39 8.95 39.92
C PHE A 680 29.80 9.01 40.53
N ALA A 681 30.29 10.18 40.81
CA ALA A 681 31.56 10.41 41.48
C ALA A 681 31.36 11.32 42.68
N LEU A 682 31.95 10.92 43.83
CA LEU A 682 32.00 11.70 45.03
C LEU A 682 33.41 12.22 45.23
N SER A 683 33.55 13.48 45.53
CA SER A 683 34.82 14.12 45.88
C SER A 683 34.62 15.15 46.97
N SER A 684 35.69 15.55 47.68
CA SER A 684 35.66 16.58 48.71
C SER A 684 36.93 17.39 48.74
N ASP A 685 36.82 18.57 49.32
CA ASP A 685 37.96 19.43 49.66
C ASP A 685 37.87 19.77 51.13
N PRO A 686 38.86 19.34 51.96
CA PRO A 686 39.99 18.45 51.68
C PRO A 686 39.52 17.03 51.22
N SER A 687 40.37 16.31 50.48
CA SER A 687 40.06 14.98 49.95
C SER A 687 39.88 13.94 51.06
N LEU A 688 38.69 13.26 51.05
CA LEU A 688 38.33 12.23 51.99
C LEU A 688 37.86 10.96 51.27
N PRO A 689 37.86 9.78 51.90
CA PRO A 689 37.22 8.57 51.40
C PRO A 689 35.71 8.77 51.16
N GLN A 690 35.13 8.00 50.23
CA GLN A 690 33.71 8.17 49.82
C GLN A 690 32.72 7.99 50.97
N ASP A 691 32.96 6.99 51.83
CA ASP A 691 32.18 6.72 53.04
C ASP A 691 32.22 7.88 54.03
N GLU A 692 33.37 8.48 54.19
CA GLU A 692 33.57 9.65 55.07
C GLU A 692 32.86 10.88 54.47
N ILE A 693 32.95 11.09 53.16
CA ILE A 693 32.23 12.18 52.47
C ILE A 693 30.73 12.05 52.68
N LEU A 694 30.19 10.85 52.45
CA LEU A 694 28.75 10.58 52.59
C LEU A 694 28.31 10.72 54.07
N SER A 695 29.12 10.25 55.04
CA SER A 695 28.84 10.45 56.46
C SER A 695 28.72 11.92 56.80
N ARG A 696 29.63 12.76 56.31
CA ARG A 696 29.62 14.21 56.55
C ARG A 696 28.46 14.91 55.84
N ILE A 697 28.10 14.47 54.61
CA ILE A 697 26.93 14.99 53.91
C ILE A 697 25.65 14.66 54.72
N LEU A 698 25.44 13.37 55.04
CA LEU A 698 24.19 12.91 55.65
C LEU A 698 24.04 13.29 57.12
N PHE A 699 25.11 13.20 57.88
CA PHE A 699 25.04 13.29 59.35
C PHE A 699 25.86 14.44 59.96
N LYS A 700 26.62 15.16 59.12
CA LYS A 700 27.53 16.21 59.58
C LYS A 700 28.55 15.74 60.60
N LYS A 701 28.92 14.44 60.55
CA LYS A 701 29.85 13.78 61.50
C LYS A 701 30.82 12.89 60.71
N ALA A 702 31.99 12.61 61.32
CA ALA A 702 32.92 11.61 60.82
C ALA A 702 32.29 10.20 60.92
N ALA A 703 32.62 9.29 59.98
CA ALA A 703 32.09 7.95 59.92
C ALA A 703 32.31 7.14 61.23
N ALA A 704 33.42 7.37 61.91
CA ALA A 704 33.74 6.76 63.22
C ALA A 704 32.78 7.19 64.32
N GLY A 705 32.08 8.31 64.19
CA GLY A 705 31.15 8.86 65.19
C GLY A 705 29.67 8.54 64.92
N LEU A 706 29.36 7.64 64.01
CA LEU A 706 28.00 7.26 63.63
C LEU A 706 27.40 6.23 64.60
N SER A 707 26.10 6.35 64.89
CA SER A 707 25.34 5.28 65.51
C SER A 707 25.16 4.08 64.55
N ALA A 708 24.87 2.91 65.10
CA ALA A 708 24.62 1.70 64.28
C ALA A 708 23.51 1.92 63.20
N PHE A 709 22.49 2.72 63.52
CA PHE A 709 21.41 3.08 62.57
C PHE A 709 21.91 4.04 61.47
N GLN A 710 22.71 5.03 61.82
CA GLN A 710 23.31 5.94 60.85
C GLN A 710 24.31 5.21 59.94
N ALA A 711 25.05 4.23 60.46
CA ALA A 711 25.92 3.38 59.66
C ALA A 711 25.13 2.55 58.64
N LEU A 712 23.96 2.05 59.01
CA LEU A 712 23.06 1.33 58.09
C LEU A 712 22.53 2.27 56.96
N GLN A 713 22.13 3.50 57.34
CA GLN A 713 21.70 4.50 56.36
C GLN A 713 22.84 4.90 55.40
N LEU A 714 24.04 5.00 55.90
CA LEU A 714 25.23 5.25 55.11
C LEU A 714 25.47 4.12 54.11
N ALA A 715 25.40 2.86 54.56
CA ALA A 715 25.56 1.71 53.70
C ALA A 715 24.47 1.64 52.60
N GLN A 716 23.23 2.03 52.92
CA GLN A 716 22.16 2.13 51.95
C GLN A 716 22.43 3.26 50.91
N ALA A 717 22.88 4.41 51.34
CA ALA A 717 23.21 5.51 50.44
C ALA A 717 24.38 5.16 49.50
N VAL A 718 25.40 4.47 49.99
CA VAL A 718 26.52 3.94 49.20
C VAL A 718 25.98 2.94 48.14
N ALA A 719 25.13 2.03 48.53
CA ALA A 719 24.54 1.06 47.61
C ALA A 719 23.68 1.73 46.54
N GLN A 720 22.94 2.78 46.86
CA GLN A 720 22.15 3.54 45.88
C GLN A 720 23.05 4.28 44.86
N LEU A 721 24.12 4.87 45.30
CA LEU A 721 25.07 5.61 44.43
C LEU A 721 25.92 4.67 43.58
N SER A 722 26.22 3.45 44.06
CA SER A 722 27.01 2.46 43.33
C SER A 722 26.18 1.64 42.32
N GLY A 723 24.88 1.94 42.15
CA GLY A 723 24.00 1.23 41.21
C GLY A 723 23.60 -0.19 41.64
N GLY A 724 23.90 -0.57 42.85
CA GLY A 724 23.43 -1.80 43.46
C GLY A 724 21.90 -1.76 43.64
N ALA A 725 21.21 -2.88 43.41
CA ALA A 725 19.81 -3.02 43.77
C ALA A 725 19.69 -2.90 45.30
N GLY A 726 19.48 -1.68 45.77
CA GLY A 726 19.19 -1.45 47.18
C GLY A 726 18.01 -2.31 47.60
N GLY A 727 18.13 -2.97 48.73
CA GLY A 727 17.01 -3.68 49.34
C GLY A 727 15.79 -2.76 49.53
N PRO A 728 14.62 -3.28 49.87
CA PRO A 728 13.42 -2.48 50.00
C PRO A 728 13.69 -1.30 50.94
N ASP A 729 13.53 -0.08 50.43
CA ASP A 729 13.63 1.12 51.25
C ASP A 729 12.48 1.10 52.28
N VAL A 730 12.79 0.70 53.49
CA VAL A 730 11.79 0.50 54.56
C VAL A 730 11.09 1.84 54.87
N PHE A 731 11.81 2.98 54.74
CA PHE A 731 11.23 4.31 54.89
C PHE A 731 10.29 4.69 53.77
N GLU A 732 10.64 4.36 52.57
CA GLU A 732 9.79 4.61 51.39
C GLU A 732 8.53 3.70 51.42
N ALA A 733 8.70 2.45 51.83
CA ALA A 733 7.57 1.55 52.07
C ALA A 733 6.64 2.05 53.20
N ALA A 734 7.23 2.54 54.29
CA ALA A 734 6.48 3.14 55.41
C ALA A 734 5.79 4.45 54.97
N ARG A 735 6.49 5.33 54.26
CA ARG A 735 5.94 6.57 53.70
C ARG A 735 4.72 6.30 52.82
N LYS A 736 4.85 5.38 51.88
CA LYS A 736 3.74 4.98 50.97
C LYS A 736 2.59 4.27 51.69
N GLY A 737 2.94 3.41 52.66
CA GLY A 737 1.94 2.70 53.46
C GLY A 737 1.10 3.63 54.35
N LEU A 738 1.68 4.74 54.78
CA LEU A 738 1.04 5.78 55.61
C LEU A 738 0.40 6.90 54.76
N GLY A 739 0.57 6.88 53.44
CA GLY A 739 0.02 7.93 52.54
C GLY A 739 0.65 9.29 52.72
N LEU A 740 1.92 9.34 53.14
CA LEU A 740 2.69 10.56 53.38
C LEU A 740 3.47 10.97 52.13
N ASP A 741 3.61 12.27 51.92
CA ASP A 741 4.42 12.81 50.80
C ASP A 741 5.90 12.92 51.18
N SER A 742 6.21 13.15 52.45
CA SER A 742 7.56 13.00 52.97
C SER A 742 7.58 12.29 54.34
N LEU A 743 8.64 11.55 54.59
CA LEU A 743 8.99 10.96 55.88
C LEU A 743 10.50 11.10 56.04
N ASP A 744 10.92 11.89 57.01
CA ASP A 744 12.32 12.20 57.25
C ASP A 744 12.72 11.97 58.71
N VAL A 745 13.99 11.72 58.91
CA VAL A 745 14.54 11.64 60.26
C VAL A 745 15.55 12.78 60.39
N SER A 746 15.30 13.64 61.33
CA SER A 746 16.13 14.82 61.62
C SER A 746 16.61 14.84 63.06
N THR A 747 17.50 15.75 63.37
CA THR A 747 17.88 16.00 64.76
C THR A 747 16.89 17.01 65.35
N GLY A 748 16.28 16.69 66.45
CA GLY A 748 15.40 17.59 67.18
C GLY A 748 16.13 18.73 67.81
N ALA A 749 15.39 19.75 68.27
CA ALA A 749 15.94 20.94 68.97
C ALA A 749 16.78 20.63 70.23
N SER A 750 16.52 19.50 70.85
CA SER A 750 17.26 19.01 72.04
C SER A 750 18.47 18.12 71.71
N GLY A 751 18.81 17.95 70.37
CA GLY A 751 19.93 17.12 69.95
C GLY A 751 19.65 15.63 69.82
N GLY A 752 18.39 15.15 70.06
CA GLY A 752 17.95 13.80 69.92
C GLY A 752 17.36 13.54 68.49
N PRO A 753 17.19 12.28 68.13
CA PRO A 753 16.52 11.94 66.81
C PRO A 753 15.04 12.33 66.89
N ALA A 754 14.54 12.92 65.78
CA ALA A 754 13.14 13.22 65.59
C ALA A 754 12.68 12.77 64.18
N VAL A 755 11.50 12.20 64.12
CA VAL A 755 10.90 11.74 62.84
C VAL A 755 9.92 12.81 62.36
N GLY A 756 10.13 13.30 61.16
CA GLY A 756 9.23 14.21 60.48
C GLY A 756 8.39 13.48 59.46
N ALA A 757 7.11 13.79 59.42
CA ALA A 757 6.17 13.29 58.43
C ALA A 757 5.37 14.44 57.85
N SER A 758 5.25 14.55 56.52
CA SER A 758 4.41 15.60 55.92
C SER A 758 3.58 15.10 54.77
N ARG A 759 2.46 15.83 54.55
CA ARG A 759 1.55 15.57 53.45
C ARG A 759 1.09 16.89 52.82
N TYR A 760 1.07 16.92 51.49
CA TYR A 760 0.46 18.01 50.76
C TYR A 760 -1.04 17.88 50.73
N ILE A 761 -1.77 18.88 51.17
CA ILE A 761 -3.23 18.95 51.07
C ILE A 761 -3.62 19.40 49.66
N ASN A 762 -2.82 20.30 49.10
CA ASN A 762 -2.91 20.77 47.72
C ASN A 762 -1.54 21.29 47.26
N ASP A 763 -1.45 21.79 46.03
CA ASP A 763 -0.21 22.30 45.41
C ASP A 763 0.44 23.46 46.15
N ARG A 764 -0.20 24.01 47.21
CA ARG A 764 0.26 25.17 47.97
C ARG A 764 0.32 24.97 49.48
N ILE A 765 -0.36 23.95 49.98
CA ILE A 765 -0.44 23.72 51.43
C ILE A 765 0.12 22.34 51.75
N SER A 766 1.10 22.29 52.65
CA SER A 766 1.53 21.05 53.25
C SER A 766 1.42 21.13 54.78
N VAL A 767 1.03 20.01 55.39
CA VAL A 767 1.01 19.84 56.84
C VAL A 767 2.02 18.79 57.22
N GLY A 768 2.74 19.03 58.29
CA GLY A 768 3.76 18.12 58.80
C GLY A 768 3.69 17.97 60.32
N VAL A 769 4.15 16.84 60.78
CA VAL A 769 4.34 16.56 62.19
C VAL A 769 5.77 16.07 62.38
N LYS A 770 6.45 16.64 63.32
CA LYS A 770 7.76 16.20 63.80
C LYS A 770 7.63 15.63 65.22
N ALA A 771 8.06 14.40 65.42
CA ALA A 771 7.97 13.75 66.70
C ALA A 771 9.36 13.29 67.15
N GLY A 772 9.80 13.75 68.31
CA GLY A 772 11.07 13.39 68.92
C GLY A 772 10.91 12.79 70.35
N ALA A 773 12.01 12.36 70.87
CA ALA A 773 12.01 11.69 72.19
C ALA A 773 11.67 12.63 73.34
N LYS A 774 11.74 13.92 73.14
CA LYS A 774 11.45 14.97 74.19
C LYS A 774 10.34 15.87 73.67
N PRO A 775 9.50 16.44 74.52
CA PRO A 775 8.45 17.39 74.13
C PRO A 775 8.95 18.54 73.26
N ALA A 776 10.14 19.09 73.53
CA ALA A 776 10.78 20.15 72.74
C ALA A 776 11.14 19.74 71.30
N ASP A 777 11.16 18.46 71.00
CA ASP A 777 11.47 17.92 69.68
C ASP A 777 10.20 17.51 68.93
N THR A 778 8.98 17.71 69.50
CA THR A 778 7.72 17.36 68.91
C THR A 778 6.97 18.64 68.52
N ALA A 779 6.63 18.76 67.22
CA ALA A 779 5.95 19.94 66.70
C ALA A 779 5.06 19.56 65.53
N ALA A 780 3.97 20.30 65.34
CA ALA A 780 3.16 20.28 64.13
C ALA A 780 3.51 21.53 63.29
N SER A 781 3.60 21.36 61.99
CA SER A 781 3.90 22.43 61.05
C SER A 781 2.86 22.50 59.94
N ILE A 782 2.59 23.73 59.52
CA ILE A 782 1.81 24.02 58.33
C ILE A 782 2.63 24.98 57.45
N ASN A 783 2.80 24.61 56.20
CA ASN A 783 3.48 25.43 55.22
C ASN A 783 2.50 25.83 54.15
N TYR A 784 2.47 27.13 53.83
CA TYR A 784 1.62 27.70 52.82
C TYR A 784 2.45 28.50 51.80
N ASP A 785 2.46 28.05 50.54
CA ASP A 785 3.12 28.76 49.44
C ASP A 785 2.19 29.87 48.93
N LEU A 786 2.33 31.07 49.47
CA LEU A 786 1.55 32.26 49.13
C LEU A 786 1.78 32.64 47.65
N THR A 787 3.02 32.62 47.23
CA THR A 787 3.47 32.77 45.84
C THR A 787 4.64 31.85 45.61
N ARG A 788 5.13 31.75 44.37
CA ARG A 788 6.33 30.95 44.02
C ARG A 788 7.59 31.41 44.77
N ARG A 789 7.55 32.60 45.44
CA ARG A 789 8.69 33.21 46.08
C ARG A 789 8.46 33.49 47.60
N ILE A 790 7.25 33.37 48.04
CA ILE A 790 6.90 33.69 49.44
C ILE A 790 6.20 32.48 50.07
N LYS A 791 6.79 31.95 51.13
CA LYS A 791 6.26 30.83 51.90
C LYS A 791 5.96 31.28 53.32
N LEU A 792 4.82 30.90 53.84
CA LEU A 792 4.44 31.07 55.23
C LEU A 792 4.58 29.72 55.93
N ASN A 793 5.33 29.69 57.01
CA ASN A 793 5.54 28.52 57.85
C ASN A 793 4.99 28.78 59.23
N GLY A 794 4.07 27.93 59.65
CA GLY A 794 3.58 27.94 61.04
C GLY A 794 4.06 26.67 61.75
N GLU A 795 4.59 26.76 62.92
CA GLU A 795 5.01 25.61 63.73
C GLU A 795 4.48 25.76 65.18
N ALA A 796 3.90 24.68 65.69
CA ALA A 796 3.42 24.58 67.07
C ALA A 796 4.08 23.40 67.75
N GLY A 797 4.95 23.67 68.70
CA GLY A 797 5.61 22.65 69.47
C GLY A 797 4.75 22.17 70.66
N SER A 798 4.94 20.92 71.02
CA SER A 798 4.26 20.32 72.20
C SER A 798 4.71 20.88 73.57
N ASP A 799 5.78 21.67 73.56
CA ASP A 799 6.26 22.41 74.71
C ASP A 799 5.60 23.80 74.87
N GLY A 800 4.57 24.09 74.08
CA GLY A 800 3.86 25.36 74.09
C GLY A 800 4.48 26.48 73.26
N ARG A 801 5.60 26.25 72.61
CA ARG A 801 6.20 27.18 71.67
C ARG A 801 5.46 27.22 70.38
N THR A 802 5.11 28.37 69.83
CA THR A 802 4.57 28.61 68.54
C THR A 802 5.44 29.57 67.76
N SER A 803 5.67 29.25 66.49
CA SER A 803 6.41 30.13 65.60
C SER A 803 5.70 30.33 64.34
N VAL A 804 5.73 31.53 63.80
CA VAL A 804 5.25 31.82 62.43
C VAL A 804 6.39 32.51 61.69
N GLY A 805 6.78 31.95 60.59
CA GLY A 805 7.87 32.46 59.75
C GLY A 805 7.37 32.83 58.38
N VAL A 806 7.94 33.85 57.78
CA VAL A 806 7.80 34.18 56.39
C VAL A 806 9.13 33.95 55.69
N GLY A 807 9.20 33.00 54.79
CA GLY A 807 10.34 32.77 53.91
C GLY A 807 10.13 33.48 52.58
N ALA A 808 11.09 34.33 52.22
CA ALA A 808 11.12 34.92 50.88
C ALA A 808 12.36 34.43 50.12
N GLU A 809 12.18 33.87 48.97
CA GLU A 809 13.26 33.36 48.10
C GLU A 809 13.47 34.35 46.96
N TRP A 810 14.65 35.03 46.95
CA TRP A 810 15.05 35.99 45.93
C TRP A 810 16.15 35.37 45.08
N GLU A 811 15.94 35.34 43.74
CA GLU A 811 17.00 34.96 42.80
C GLU A 811 17.76 36.22 42.39
N TRP A 812 19.08 36.21 42.52
CA TRP A 812 20.02 37.21 42.01
C TRP A 812 20.52 36.79 40.65
#